data_ea5c6457fd2b2046428bf80078b541de
#
_entry.id   ea5c6457fd2b2046428bf80078b541de
#
_cell.length_a   1.000
_cell.length_b   1.000
_cell.length_c   1.000
_cell.angle_alpha   90.00
_cell.angle_beta   90.00
_cell.angle_gamma   90.00
#
_symmetry.space_group_name_H-M   'P 1'
#
loop_
_entity.id
_entity.type
_entity.pdbx_description
1 polymer ?
#
loop_
_entity_poly.entity_id
_entity_poly.type
_entity_poly.pdbx_seq_one_letter_code
_entity_poly.pdbx_strand_id
1 'polypeptide(L)'
;MSRNQIHPYLRLSGLEPLVIRPETNFVNIGERTNVTGSKKFARLIRENQLEEALSVARQQVESGAQILDVNMDDAMLDGVAAMTQYINLLQSEPDIARIPIMIDSSKFEIIQAGLQCIQGKCIVNSISLKEGEEKFLEQAHICRDFGAAVVVMAFDEQGQADTLQRKVDICTRAYQLLTTQADFPAEDIIFDPNIFAIATGIEEHNNYAVDFIEATRIIKQHLPLAKVSGGVSNVSFSFRGNEPVREAIHAVFLYHAIRAGMDMGIVNAGQLSVYDEIEPELKRLCEDVILNRNNDSNQATEALIRYAETVKTQGKVQVRDEAWRNEPIQKRLAHALINGITEYIEADTEEARQAYATPLEVIEGPLMQGMGIVGDLFGAGKMFLPQVVKSARVMKKSVAVLTPYIEAEKEQKKLRQMAGDAAVVESTAAAKILLATVKGDVHDIGKNIVGVVLGCNGYDIIDMGVMVPAEKILETAQREKVDIIGLSGLITPSLDEMVHIAREMKRRGMNQPLLIGGATTSRMHTAVKIAPEYPGKVVHVLDASRSVTVAGSLLSKDQQSQFLGTIEKEYEELKVSFDNKKPVKEYLPYADALQNKCKIDWKNFQPVQPSFTGIKTFDAFDLKELRAYIDWKPFFIAWELHGSFPDILSDGIVGKEATRLYEDANKMLDQMLDEKWLTANGVIGFWEANSEGDDVWVHPNNQAPVRLSFLRQQIRKAPGHPNLSLADFIAPDTSGYKDFIGAFAVTIHGIEPHIKKMEAAHDDYSKIMLQALADRLAEAFAEALHHKTRTTWWGYNPEEKLSNDELIKEKYTGIRPAPGYPACPDHTEKYHLFSLLSVTEQTGIELTENLAMYPASSVCGWYIAHPQSQYFGVGKIQRDQLEDYASRKNMPLQVAERWLRPNLE
;
A
#
# COMPACT_ATOMS: atom_id res chain seq x y z
N MET A 1 -23.73 -14.70 32.54
CA MET A 1 -22.69 -14.35 31.60
C MET A 1 -23.05 -13.00 31.00
N SER A 2 -22.35 -11.93 31.34
CA SER A 2 -22.56 -10.62 30.73
C SER A 2 -22.18 -10.70 29.29
N ARG A 3 -23.10 -10.44 28.36
CA ARG A 3 -22.77 -10.20 26.94
C ARG A 3 -21.80 -9.01 26.92
N ASN A 4 -20.59 -9.21 26.48
CA ASN A 4 -19.69 -8.11 26.13
C ASN A 4 -20.47 -7.18 25.21
N GLN A 5 -20.69 -5.93 25.65
CA GLN A 5 -21.35 -4.92 24.83
C GLN A 5 -20.37 -4.62 23.66
N ILE A 6 -20.66 -5.24 22.51
CA ILE A 6 -20.00 -4.86 21.26
C ILE A 6 -20.47 -3.44 20.95
N HIS A 7 -19.54 -2.49 20.80
CA HIS A 7 -19.90 -1.14 20.39
C HIS A 7 -20.64 -1.18 19.03
N PRO A 8 -21.76 -0.47 18.89
CA PRO A 8 -22.59 -0.48 17.69
C PRO A 8 -21.94 0.37 16.58
N TYR A 9 -20.86 -0.12 16.00
CA TYR A 9 -20.22 0.49 14.83
C TYR A 9 -20.65 -0.22 13.56
N LEU A 10 -20.74 0.51 12.45
CA LEU A 10 -20.92 -0.10 11.14
C LEU A 10 -19.69 -0.97 10.83
N ARG A 11 -19.90 -2.26 10.63
CA ARG A 11 -18.87 -3.26 10.34
C ARG A 11 -19.17 -3.87 8.99
N LEU A 12 -18.29 -3.69 8.07
CA LEU A 12 -18.34 -4.26 6.74
C LEU A 12 -17.15 -5.22 6.56
N SER A 13 -17.22 -6.12 5.60
CA SER A 13 -16.11 -7.00 5.29
C SER A 13 -16.15 -7.49 3.84
N GLY A 14 -14.97 -7.46 3.20
CA GLY A 14 -14.58 -8.41 2.20
C GLY A 14 -13.80 -9.53 2.89
N LEU A 15 -12.63 -9.89 2.40
CA LEU A 15 -11.69 -10.76 3.12
C LEU A 15 -11.07 -10.03 4.32
N GLU A 16 -11.01 -8.69 4.28
CA GLU A 16 -10.56 -7.84 5.39
C GLU A 16 -11.77 -7.08 6.00
N PRO A 17 -11.78 -6.86 7.32
CA PRO A 17 -12.83 -6.09 7.97
C PRO A 17 -12.62 -4.58 7.77
N LEU A 18 -13.70 -3.86 7.47
CA LEU A 18 -13.77 -2.41 7.49
C LEU A 18 -14.74 -1.98 8.60
N VAL A 19 -14.22 -1.34 9.66
CA VAL A 19 -15.02 -0.87 10.78
C VAL A 19 -15.07 0.66 10.77
N ILE A 20 -16.27 1.23 10.63
CA ILE A 20 -16.49 2.68 10.57
C ILE A 20 -16.85 3.17 11.98
N ARG A 21 -15.89 3.79 12.63
CA ARG A 21 -15.96 4.37 13.97
C ARG A 21 -16.15 5.89 13.87
N PRO A 22 -16.49 6.59 14.97
CA PRO A 22 -16.60 8.06 14.97
C PRO A 22 -15.33 8.79 14.51
N GLU A 23 -14.16 8.20 14.80
CA GLU A 23 -12.83 8.73 14.42
C GLU A 23 -12.33 8.24 13.06
N THR A 24 -13.11 7.42 12.36
CA THR A 24 -12.73 6.96 11.01
C THR A 24 -12.81 8.13 10.04
N ASN A 25 -11.76 8.28 9.22
CA ASN A 25 -11.75 9.24 8.13
C ASN A 25 -12.83 8.93 7.09
N PHE A 26 -13.14 9.91 6.25
CA PHE A 26 -14.09 9.75 5.15
C PHE A 26 -13.78 8.50 4.31
N VAL A 27 -14.82 7.70 4.02
CA VAL A 27 -14.69 6.42 3.32
C VAL A 27 -15.00 6.59 1.84
N ASN A 28 -14.05 6.27 0.98
CA ASN A 28 -14.20 6.33 -0.48
C ASN A 28 -14.86 5.06 -1.01
N ILE A 29 -15.99 5.22 -1.70
CA ILE A 29 -16.68 4.16 -2.43
C ILE A 29 -16.38 4.36 -3.93
N GLY A 30 -15.70 3.40 -4.56
CA GLY A 30 -15.27 3.50 -5.95
C GLY A 30 -16.44 3.33 -6.92
N GLU A 31 -16.69 4.30 -7.82
CA GLU A 31 -17.84 4.39 -8.72
C GLU A 31 -17.64 3.80 -10.13
N ARG A 32 -16.43 3.28 -10.47
CA ARG A 32 -16.09 2.92 -11.84
C ARG A 32 -16.54 1.53 -12.30
N THR A 33 -16.92 0.67 -11.39
CA THR A 33 -17.54 -0.65 -11.65
C THR A 33 -19.05 -0.57 -11.79
N ASN A 34 -19.53 0.54 -12.35
CA ASN A 34 -20.93 0.85 -12.56
C ASN A 34 -21.18 1.07 -14.06
N VAL A 35 -22.06 0.25 -14.68
CA VAL A 35 -22.35 0.31 -16.12
C VAL A 35 -23.05 1.61 -16.53
N THR A 36 -23.74 2.28 -15.62
CA THR A 36 -24.39 3.57 -15.89
C THR A 36 -23.40 4.73 -15.79
N GLY A 37 -22.38 4.63 -14.92
CA GLY A 37 -21.39 5.68 -14.64
C GLY A 37 -20.10 5.58 -15.47
N SER A 38 -19.74 4.38 -15.96
CA SER A 38 -18.47 4.13 -16.65
C SER A 38 -18.68 3.54 -18.03
N LYS A 39 -18.47 4.34 -19.09
CA LYS A 39 -18.57 3.88 -20.48
C LYS A 39 -17.62 2.73 -20.82
N LYS A 40 -16.41 2.75 -20.24
CA LYS A 40 -15.43 1.67 -20.43
C LYS A 40 -15.96 0.38 -19.82
N PHE A 41 -16.38 0.42 -18.55
CA PHE A 41 -16.90 -0.74 -17.85
C PHE A 41 -18.15 -1.31 -18.52
N ALA A 42 -19.13 -0.45 -18.89
CA ALA A 42 -20.33 -0.88 -19.63
C ALA A 42 -20.01 -1.63 -20.91
N ARG A 43 -19.04 -1.15 -21.70
CA ARG A 43 -18.58 -1.84 -22.91
C ARG A 43 -18.02 -3.22 -22.58
N LEU A 44 -17.11 -3.30 -21.60
CA LEU A 44 -16.46 -4.56 -21.22
C LEU A 44 -17.46 -5.63 -20.76
N ILE A 45 -18.46 -5.23 -19.98
CA ILE A 45 -19.53 -6.15 -19.54
C ILE A 45 -20.40 -6.60 -20.72
N ARG A 46 -20.83 -5.68 -21.61
CA ARG A 46 -21.64 -6.03 -22.81
C ARG A 46 -20.88 -6.97 -23.76
N GLU A 47 -19.58 -6.80 -23.91
CA GLU A 47 -18.72 -7.60 -24.77
C GLU A 47 -18.25 -8.89 -24.07
N ASN A 48 -18.69 -9.15 -22.83
CA ASN A 48 -18.29 -10.28 -21.99
C ASN A 48 -16.75 -10.37 -21.78
N GLN A 49 -16.07 -9.21 -21.75
CA GLN A 49 -14.65 -9.09 -21.48
C GLN A 49 -14.41 -8.97 -19.97
N LEU A 50 -14.75 -10.01 -19.22
CA LEU A 50 -14.80 -9.97 -17.76
C LEU A 50 -13.44 -9.82 -17.12
N GLU A 51 -12.40 -10.40 -17.70
CA GLU A 51 -11.00 -10.26 -17.24
C GLU A 51 -10.53 -8.79 -17.30
N GLU A 52 -10.88 -8.09 -18.38
CA GLU A 52 -10.59 -6.66 -18.49
C GLU A 52 -11.48 -5.82 -17.56
N ALA A 53 -12.72 -6.24 -17.33
CA ALA A 53 -13.60 -5.59 -16.37
C ALA A 53 -13.07 -5.70 -14.93
N LEU A 54 -12.39 -6.81 -14.57
CA LEU A 54 -11.67 -6.95 -13.29
C LEU A 54 -10.55 -5.91 -13.14
N SER A 55 -9.89 -5.55 -14.23
CA SER A 55 -8.84 -4.52 -14.17
C SER A 55 -9.38 -3.16 -13.71
N VAL A 56 -10.65 -2.85 -14.06
CA VAL A 56 -11.32 -1.62 -13.61
C VAL A 56 -11.59 -1.65 -12.11
N ALA A 57 -12.00 -2.81 -11.58
CA ALA A 57 -12.18 -2.99 -10.14
C ALA A 57 -10.84 -2.89 -9.39
N ARG A 58 -9.81 -3.60 -9.87
CA ARG A 58 -8.47 -3.57 -9.30
C ARG A 58 -7.89 -2.16 -9.25
N GLN A 59 -8.03 -1.40 -10.33
CA GLN A 59 -7.57 -0.02 -10.40
C GLN A 59 -8.21 0.87 -9.32
N GLN A 60 -9.50 0.71 -9.03
CA GLN A 60 -10.16 1.48 -7.98
C GLN A 60 -9.63 1.13 -6.59
N VAL A 61 -9.42 -0.17 -6.32
CA VAL A 61 -8.83 -0.63 -5.05
C VAL A 61 -7.42 -0.08 -4.87
N GLU A 62 -6.61 -0.10 -5.93
CA GLU A 62 -5.26 0.46 -5.96
C GLU A 62 -5.26 1.99 -5.80
N SER A 63 -6.29 2.68 -6.28
CA SER A 63 -6.47 4.13 -6.13
C SER A 63 -7.06 4.54 -4.77
N GLY A 64 -7.22 3.60 -3.84
CA GLY A 64 -7.63 3.89 -2.47
C GLY A 64 -9.13 3.79 -2.21
N ALA A 65 -9.92 3.18 -3.09
CA ALA A 65 -11.29 2.81 -2.78
C ALA A 65 -11.31 1.81 -1.61
N GLN A 66 -12.13 2.09 -0.60
CA GLN A 66 -12.28 1.25 0.59
C GLN A 66 -13.53 0.36 0.49
N ILE A 67 -14.43 0.69 -0.43
CA ILE A 67 -15.63 -0.07 -0.80
C ILE A 67 -15.73 -0.01 -2.32
N LEU A 68 -16.19 -1.06 -2.97
CA LEU A 68 -16.36 -1.12 -4.41
C LEU A 68 -17.85 -1.13 -4.77
N ASP A 69 -18.33 -0.10 -5.47
CA ASP A 69 -19.70 -0.04 -6.00
C ASP A 69 -19.80 -0.86 -7.29
N VAL A 70 -20.76 -1.78 -7.36
CA VAL A 70 -20.99 -2.67 -8.51
C VAL A 70 -22.41 -2.53 -8.98
N ASN A 71 -22.60 -2.01 -10.21
CA ASN A 71 -23.89 -1.83 -10.84
C ASN A 71 -23.93 -2.45 -12.24
N MET A 72 -25.03 -3.21 -12.51
CA MET A 72 -25.27 -3.90 -13.77
C MET A 72 -26.60 -3.45 -14.44
N ASP A 73 -27.07 -2.26 -14.12
CA ASP A 73 -28.33 -1.71 -14.67
C ASP A 73 -28.17 -1.20 -16.10
N ASP A 74 -28.25 -2.10 -17.06
CA ASP A 74 -28.20 -1.80 -18.48
C ASP A 74 -29.35 -2.52 -19.22
N ALA A 75 -30.04 -1.80 -20.09
CA ALA A 75 -31.17 -2.36 -20.84
C ALA A 75 -30.81 -3.50 -21.81
N MET A 76 -29.53 -3.62 -22.16
CA MET A 76 -29.00 -4.65 -23.07
C MET A 76 -28.42 -5.86 -22.34
N LEU A 77 -28.44 -5.88 -20.99
CA LEU A 77 -27.92 -6.95 -20.16
C LEU A 77 -29.02 -7.70 -19.42
N ASP A 78 -28.81 -9.00 -19.24
CA ASP A 78 -29.47 -9.73 -18.16
C ASP A 78 -28.74 -9.35 -16.84
N GLY A 79 -29.28 -8.37 -16.12
CA GLY A 79 -28.68 -7.81 -14.93
C GLY A 79 -28.46 -8.84 -13.81
N VAL A 80 -29.39 -9.81 -13.66
CA VAL A 80 -29.28 -10.89 -12.67
C VAL A 80 -28.09 -11.80 -12.98
N ALA A 81 -28.00 -12.26 -14.23
CA ALA A 81 -26.88 -13.10 -14.66
C ALA A 81 -25.54 -12.35 -14.63
N ALA A 82 -25.51 -11.10 -15.09
CA ALA A 82 -24.30 -10.28 -15.11
C ALA A 82 -23.79 -9.98 -13.69
N MET A 83 -24.68 -9.61 -12.75
CA MET A 83 -24.33 -9.36 -11.35
C MET A 83 -23.78 -10.63 -10.69
N THR A 84 -24.46 -11.76 -10.86
CA THR A 84 -24.03 -13.05 -10.32
C THR A 84 -22.64 -13.44 -10.82
N GLN A 85 -22.44 -13.36 -12.13
CA GLN A 85 -21.18 -13.75 -12.76
C GLN A 85 -20.03 -12.84 -12.32
N TYR A 86 -20.26 -11.53 -12.35
CA TYR A 86 -19.21 -10.56 -12.05
C TYR A 86 -18.82 -10.55 -10.56
N ILE A 87 -19.79 -10.64 -9.63
CA ILE A 87 -19.49 -10.72 -8.20
C ILE A 87 -18.71 -12.00 -7.87
N ASN A 88 -19.09 -13.14 -8.42
CA ASN A 88 -18.35 -14.39 -8.22
C ASN A 88 -16.91 -14.27 -8.72
N LEU A 89 -16.72 -13.61 -9.86
CA LEU A 89 -15.39 -13.38 -10.42
C LEU A 89 -14.56 -12.39 -9.55
N LEU A 90 -15.16 -11.27 -9.11
CA LEU A 90 -14.51 -10.31 -8.19
C LEU A 90 -14.00 -10.99 -6.92
N GLN A 91 -14.80 -11.90 -6.36
CA GLN A 91 -14.45 -12.58 -5.11
C GLN A 91 -13.43 -13.69 -5.27
N SER A 92 -13.17 -14.13 -6.51
CA SER A 92 -12.06 -15.05 -6.81
C SER A 92 -10.70 -14.34 -6.85
N GLU A 93 -10.68 -12.99 -6.89
CA GLU A 93 -9.49 -12.15 -6.95
C GLU A 93 -9.16 -11.58 -5.56
N PRO A 94 -8.17 -12.12 -4.82
CA PRO A 94 -7.89 -11.72 -3.44
C PRO A 94 -7.57 -10.23 -3.25
N ASP A 95 -6.88 -9.62 -4.23
CA ASP A 95 -6.51 -8.21 -4.19
C ASP A 95 -7.72 -7.28 -4.25
N ILE A 96 -8.80 -7.70 -4.90
CA ILE A 96 -10.06 -6.97 -5.01
C ILE A 96 -10.99 -7.37 -3.86
N ALA A 97 -11.13 -8.66 -3.62
CA ALA A 97 -12.03 -9.24 -2.63
C ALA A 97 -11.70 -8.83 -1.18
N ARG A 98 -10.51 -8.25 -0.92
CA ARG A 98 -10.14 -7.76 0.41
C ARG A 98 -11.04 -6.66 0.93
N ILE A 99 -11.60 -5.80 0.07
CA ILE A 99 -12.51 -4.73 0.46
C ILE A 99 -13.98 -5.16 0.32
N PRO A 100 -14.90 -4.59 1.12
CA PRO A 100 -16.33 -4.85 0.98
C PRO A 100 -16.88 -4.34 -0.35
N ILE A 101 -17.94 -5.00 -0.82
CA ILE A 101 -18.66 -4.64 -2.04
C ILE A 101 -19.97 -3.93 -1.67
N MET A 102 -20.33 -2.91 -2.46
CA MET A 102 -21.65 -2.29 -2.47
C MET A 102 -22.37 -2.81 -3.72
N ILE A 103 -23.51 -3.47 -3.51
CA ILE A 103 -24.37 -3.96 -4.59
C ILE A 103 -25.33 -2.84 -4.95
N ASP A 104 -25.19 -2.28 -6.13
CA ASP A 104 -25.99 -1.15 -6.61
C ASP A 104 -26.92 -1.58 -7.75
N SER A 105 -28.21 -1.36 -7.59
CA SER A 105 -29.21 -1.52 -8.66
C SER A 105 -30.52 -0.80 -8.35
N SER A 106 -31.17 -0.32 -9.40
CA SER A 106 -32.55 0.18 -9.36
C SER A 106 -33.61 -0.93 -9.28
N LYS A 107 -33.19 -2.19 -9.52
CA LYS A 107 -34.07 -3.39 -9.53
C LYS A 107 -33.68 -4.31 -8.38
N PHE A 108 -34.60 -4.54 -7.45
CA PHE A 108 -34.30 -5.30 -6.26
C PHE A 108 -33.96 -6.79 -6.55
N GLU A 109 -34.47 -7.36 -7.63
CA GLU A 109 -34.10 -8.72 -8.09
C GLU A 109 -32.61 -8.87 -8.40
N ILE A 110 -31.96 -7.82 -8.95
CA ILE A 110 -30.53 -7.80 -9.22
C ILE A 110 -29.75 -7.68 -7.90
N ILE A 111 -30.24 -6.86 -6.96
CA ILE A 111 -29.68 -6.77 -5.61
C ILE A 111 -29.72 -8.13 -4.92
N GLN A 112 -30.87 -8.82 -4.99
CA GLN A 112 -31.04 -10.12 -4.36
C GLN A 112 -30.09 -11.18 -4.96
N ALA A 113 -29.90 -11.17 -6.28
CA ALA A 113 -28.93 -12.04 -6.93
C ALA A 113 -27.49 -11.76 -6.44
N GLY A 114 -27.11 -10.49 -6.31
CA GLY A 114 -25.83 -10.10 -5.73
C GLY A 114 -25.65 -10.55 -4.29
N LEU A 115 -26.66 -10.36 -3.44
CA LEU A 115 -26.67 -10.80 -2.04
C LEU A 115 -26.42 -12.30 -1.89
N GLN A 116 -26.96 -13.12 -2.80
CA GLN A 116 -26.74 -14.57 -2.78
C GLN A 116 -25.30 -15.00 -3.12
N CYS A 117 -24.53 -14.11 -3.74
CA CYS A 117 -23.16 -14.39 -4.16
C CYS A 117 -22.10 -13.83 -3.18
N ILE A 118 -22.45 -12.80 -2.41
CA ILE A 118 -21.49 -12.08 -1.55
C ILE A 118 -20.99 -12.96 -0.41
N GLN A 119 -19.68 -12.92 -0.19
CA GLN A 119 -19.00 -13.44 0.99
C GLN A 119 -18.53 -12.26 1.85
N GLY A 120 -18.97 -12.22 3.10
CA GLY A 120 -18.73 -11.12 4.01
C GLY A 120 -19.94 -10.19 4.15
N LYS A 121 -19.76 -9.04 4.80
CA LYS A 121 -20.84 -8.07 5.02
C LYS A 121 -20.73 -6.92 4.02
N CYS A 122 -21.68 -6.86 3.09
CA CYS A 122 -21.79 -5.89 2.02
C CYS A 122 -22.69 -4.71 2.39
N ILE A 123 -22.79 -3.76 1.46
CA ILE A 123 -23.80 -2.70 1.45
C ILE A 123 -24.76 -2.93 0.27
N VAL A 124 -26.04 -2.70 0.48
CA VAL A 124 -27.05 -2.62 -0.56
C VAL A 124 -27.32 -1.16 -0.91
N ASN A 125 -27.22 -0.80 -2.18
CA ASN A 125 -27.55 0.52 -2.73
C ASN A 125 -28.65 0.34 -3.79
N SER A 126 -29.90 0.65 -3.54
CA SER A 126 -30.49 1.25 -2.36
C SER A 126 -31.93 0.73 -2.16
N ILE A 127 -32.46 0.99 -0.98
CA ILE A 127 -33.90 0.87 -0.73
C ILE A 127 -34.51 2.25 -0.49
N SER A 128 -35.82 2.41 -0.71
CA SER A 128 -36.51 3.70 -0.52
C SER A 128 -38.00 3.52 -0.31
N LEU A 129 -38.65 4.59 0.18
CA LEU A 129 -40.12 4.64 0.36
C LEU A 129 -40.89 4.94 -0.94
N LYS A 130 -40.23 4.93 -2.10
CA LYS A 130 -40.83 5.22 -3.40
C LYS A 130 -42.07 4.37 -3.71
N GLU A 131 -42.02 3.09 -3.35
CA GLU A 131 -43.09 2.12 -3.59
C GLU A 131 -43.97 1.84 -2.34
N GLY A 132 -43.84 2.72 -1.34
CA GLY A 132 -44.58 2.64 -0.08
C GLY A 132 -43.86 1.84 1.03
N GLU A 133 -44.41 1.91 2.23
CA GLU A 133 -43.83 1.33 3.44
C GLU A 133 -43.76 -0.20 3.42
N GLU A 134 -44.79 -0.89 2.89
CA GLU A 134 -44.84 -2.36 2.84
C GLU A 134 -43.67 -2.91 2.01
N LYS A 135 -43.46 -2.38 0.81
CA LYS A 135 -42.34 -2.79 -0.06
C LYS A 135 -40.97 -2.45 0.54
N PHE A 136 -40.87 -1.27 1.14
CA PHE A 136 -39.66 -0.85 1.83
C PHE A 136 -39.27 -1.80 2.97
N LEU A 137 -40.24 -2.21 3.81
CA LEU A 137 -40.01 -3.14 4.90
C LEU A 137 -39.69 -4.55 4.40
N GLU A 138 -40.36 -5.03 3.32
CA GLU A 138 -40.03 -6.31 2.68
C GLU A 138 -38.56 -6.35 2.25
N GLN A 139 -38.11 -5.30 1.52
CA GLN A 139 -36.72 -5.17 1.08
C GLN A 139 -35.74 -5.08 2.26
N ALA A 140 -36.09 -4.32 3.30
CA ALA A 140 -35.27 -4.19 4.50
C ALA A 140 -35.10 -5.53 5.24
N HIS A 141 -36.18 -6.34 5.36
CA HIS A 141 -36.09 -7.67 5.96
C HIS A 141 -35.15 -8.59 5.18
N ILE A 142 -35.25 -8.58 3.85
CA ILE A 142 -34.33 -9.39 3.00
C ILE A 142 -32.88 -8.94 3.24
N CYS A 143 -32.57 -7.65 3.21
CA CYS A 143 -31.20 -7.15 3.43
C CYS A 143 -30.70 -7.53 4.83
N ARG A 144 -31.53 -7.42 5.86
CA ARG A 144 -31.20 -7.82 7.23
C ARG A 144 -30.93 -9.33 7.34
N ASP A 145 -31.72 -10.16 6.70
CA ASP A 145 -31.57 -11.62 6.75
C ASP A 145 -30.26 -12.08 6.09
N PHE A 146 -29.77 -11.34 5.09
CA PHE A 146 -28.42 -11.51 4.52
C PHE A 146 -27.32 -10.82 5.34
N GLY A 147 -27.67 -10.05 6.38
CA GLY A 147 -26.73 -9.32 7.22
C GLY A 147 -26.09 -8.09 6.56
N ALA A 148 -26.65 -7.59 5.46
CA ALA A 148 -26.15 -6.44 4.73
C ALA A 148 -26.48 -5.12 5.43
N ALA A 149 -25.59 -4.11 5.30
CA ALA A 149 -25.94 -2.73 5.55
C ALA A 149 -26.73 -2.14 4.35
N VAL A 150 -27.53 -1.10 4.58
CA VAL A 150 -28.37 -0.55 3.51
C VAL A 150 -28.16 0.96 3.34
N VAL A 151 -28.05 1.38 2.10
CA VAL A 151 -28.27 2.78 1.71
C VAL A 151 -29.77 3.02 1.57
N VAL A 152 -30.27 4.02 2.26
CA VAL A 152 -31.65 4.48 2.22
C VAL A 152 -31.70 5.83 1.52
N MET A 153 -32.22 5.85 0.30
CA MET A 153 -32.42 7.11 -0.42
C MET A 153 -33.56 7.92 0.17
N ALA A 154 -33.38 9.24 0.26
CA ALA A 154 -34.45 10.17 0.59
C ALA A 154 -35.42 10.32 -0.59
N PHE A 155 -36.23 9.28 -0.82
CA PHE A 155 -37.17 9.12 -1.91
C PHE A 155 -38.45 8.46 -1.38
N ASP A 156 -39.56 9.16 -1.43
CA ASP A 156 -40.88 8.68 -1.00
C ASP A 156 -41.86 8.58 -2.18
N GLU A 157 -43.10 8.35 -1.88
CA GLU A 157 -44.22 8.20 -2.83
C GLU A 157 -44.44 9.46 -3.67
N GLN A 158 -43.93 10.64 -3.23
CA GLN A 158 -44.03 11.92 -3.91
C GLN A 158 -42.81 12.23 -4.79
N GLY A 159 -41.74 11.42 -4.71
CA GLY A 159 -40.51 11.62 -5.48
C GLY A 159 -39.28 11.85 -4.59
N GLN A 160 -38.19 12.14 -5.26
CA GLN A 160 -36.92 12.42 -4.56
C GLN A 160 -37.02 13.72 -3.74
N ALA A 161 -36.39 13.71 -2.55
CA ALA A 161 -36.36 14.88 -1.67
C ALA A 161 -35.43 15.95 -2.27
N ASP A 162 -35.97 17.09 -2.64
CA ASP A 162 -35.28 18.23 -3.23
C ASP A 162 -34.98 19.35 -2.22
N THR A 163 -35.79 19.46 -1.15
CA THR A 163 -35.65 20.47 -0.09
C THR A 163 -35.10 19.88 1.21
N LEU A 164 -34.48 20.72 2.04
CA LEU A 164 -33.95 20.35 3.35
C LEU A 164 -35.02 19.60 4.18
N GLN A 165 -36.22 20.16 4.28
CA GLN A 165 -37.26 19.58 5.13
C GLN A 165 -37.66 18.17 4.65
N ARG A 166 -37.86 17.98 3.34
CA ARG A 166 -38.19 16.66 2.79
C ARG A 166 -37.09 15.64 3.00
N LYS A 167 -35.80 16.07 2.84
CA LYS A 167 -34.65 15.18 3.10
C LYS A 167 -34.67 14.67 4.54
N VAL A 168 -34.88 15.55 5.51
CA VAL A 168 -34.93 15.20 6.93
C VAL A 168 -36.17 14.35 7.27
N ASP A 169 -37.34 14.74 6.79
CA ASP A 169 -38.59 14.04 7.10
C ASP A 169 -38.60 12.60 6.57
N ILE A 170 -38.15 12.39 5.32
CA ILE A 170 -38.09 11.07 4.71
C ILE A 170 -37.06 10.19 5.42
N CYS A 171 -35.85 10.71 5.70
CA CYS A 171 -34.84 9.97 6.43
C CYS A 171 -35.30 9.61 7.85
N THR A 172 -35.99 10.52 8.54
CA THR A 172 -36.53 10.27 9.87
C THR A 172 -37.62 9.19 9.85
N ARG A 173 -38.57 9.26 8.89
CA ARG A 173 -39.62 8.26 8.69
C ARG A 173 -39.00 6.89 8.39
N ALA A 174 -38.06 6.81 7.46
CA ALA A 174 -37.37 5.58 7.12
C ALA A 174 -36.61 4.99 8.31
N TYR A 175 -35.89 5.83 9.09
CA TYR A 175 -35.19 5.40 10.29
C TYR A 175 -36.12 4.76 11.32
N GLN A 176 -37.29 5.40 11.58
CA GLN A 176 -38.30 4.87 12.50
C GLN A 176 -38.81 3.52 12.02
N LEU A 177 -39.19 3.39 10.74
CA LEU A 177 -39.66 2.14 10.16
C LEU A 177 -38.63 1.01 10.32
N LEU A 178 -37.39 1.29 9.94
CA LEU A 178 -36.31 0.30 9.99
C LEU A 178 -36.02 -0.17 11.42
N THR A 179 -35.88 0.74 12.35
CA THR A 179 -35.51 0.41 13.74
C THR A 179 -36.64 -0.15 14.57
N THR A 180 -37.94 0.21 14.30
CA THR A 180 -39.06 -0.20 15.09
C THR A 180 -39.91 -1.34 14.50
N GLN A 181 -39.97 -1.44 13.18
CA GLN A 181 -40.78 -2.44 12.49
C GLN A 181 -39.92 -3.53 11.79
N ALA A 182 -38.80 -3.17 11.21
CA ALA A 182 -37.92 -4.15 10.57
C ALA A 182 -36.86 -4.75 11.54
N ASP A 183 -36.74 -4.24 12.77
CA ASP A 183 -35.68 -4.62 13.73
C ASP A 183 -34.28 -4.56 13.06
N PHE A 184 -34.06 -3.51 12.25
CA PHE A 184 -32.82 -3.30 11.51
C PHE A 184 -31.80 -2.62 12.42
N PRO A 185 -30.51 -3.09 12.46
CA PRO A 185 -29.47 -2.43 13.26
C PRO A 185 -29.27 -0.97 12.83
N ALA A 186 -29.37 -0.03 13.77
CA ALA A 186 -29.27 1.39 13.47
C ALA A 186 -27.89 1.78 12.88
N GLU A 187 -26.84 1.07 13.32
CA GLU A 187 -25.46 1.25 12.81
C GLU A 187 -25.26 0.80 11.36
N ASP A 188 -26.15 -0.02 10.82
CA ASP A 188 -26.12 -0.54 9.45
C ASP A 188 -26.98 0.29 8.47
N ILE A 189 -27.59 1.39 8.96
CA ILE A 189 -28.40 2.31 8.14
C ILE A 189 -27.48 3.44 7.63
N ILE A 190 -27.47 3.64 6.31
CA ILE A 190 -26.70 4.68 5.62
C ILE A 190 -27.71 5.52 4.83
N PHE A 191 -27.84 6.80 5.15
CA PHE A 191 -28.75 7.68 4.42
C PHE A 191 -28.07 8.32 3.21
N ASP A 192 -28.73 8.35 2.05
CA ASP A 192 -28.43 9.23 0.93
C ASP A 192 -29.52 10.30 0.82
N PRO A 193 -29.26 11.52 1.34
CA PRO A 193 -30.22 12.63 1.23
C PRO A 193 -30.37 13.21 -0.18
N ASN A 194 -29.86 12.58 -1.21
CA ASN A 194 -29.80 12.97 -2.62
C ASN A 194 -28.91 14.18 -2.90
N ILE A 195 -27.81 13.96 -3.61
CA ILE A 195 -26.97 15.03 -4.15
C ILE A 195 -27.46 15.37 -5.56
N PHE A 196 -27.86 16.63 -5.74
CA PHE A 196 -28.31 17.16 -7.04
C PHE A 196 -27.28 18.09 -7.66
N ALA A 197 -27.38 18.29 -8.96
CA ALA A 197 -26.53 19.21 -9.71
C ALA A 197 -26.74 20.65 -9.25
N ILE A 198 -25.66 21.37 -9.05
CA ILE A 198 -25.63 22.82 -8.78
C ILE A 198 -25.29 23.60 -10.05
N ALA A 199 -25.38 24.91 -9.99
CA ALA A 199 -25.05 25.81 -11.10
C ALA A 199 -25.78 25.47 -12.41
N THR A 200 -27.03 25.08 -12.32
CA THR A 200 -27.87 24.72 -13.46
C THR A 200 -28.48 25.93 -14.16
N GLY A 201 -28.38 27.13 -13.58
CA GLY A 201 -29.05 28.32 -14.02
C GLY A 201 -30.50 28.44 -13.56
N ILE A 202 -31.03 27.46 -12.83
CA ILE A 202 -32.39 27.43 -12.28
C ILE A 202 -32.30 27.87 -10.82
N GLU A 203 -33.05 28.91 -10.43
CA GLU A 203 -32.96 29.52 -9.10
C GLU A 203 -33.33 28.57 -7.96
N GLU A 204 -34.35 27.72 -8.17
CA GLU A 204 -34.77 26.69 -7.20
C GLU A 204 -33.67 25.68 -6.88
N HIS A 205 -32.69 25.52 -7.78
CA HIS A 205 -31.58 24.58 -7.59
C HIS A 205 -30.41 25.15 -6.77
N ASN A 206 -30.40 26.45 -6.49
CA ASN A 206 -29.27 27.13 -5.84
C ASN A 206 -29.01 26.64 -4.41
N ASN A 207 -29.99 26.09 -3.72
CA ASN A 207 -29.86 25.56 -2.37
C ASN A 207 -29.56 24.07 -2.29
N TYR A 208 -29.53 23.33 -3.38
CA TYR A 208 -29.39 21.87 -3.33
C TYR A 208 -28.17 21.36 -2.54
N ALA A 209 -27.01 21.98 -2.69
CA ALA A 209 -25.82 21.61 -1.93
C ALA A 209 -25.92 22.02 -0.46
N VAL A 210 -26.47 23.23 -0.18
CA VAL A 210 -26.73 23.69 1.19
C VAL A 210 -27.69 22.74 1.90
N ASP A 211 -28.80 22.38 1.25
CA ASP A 211 -29.83 21.52 1.79
C ASP A 211 -29.28 20.12 2.10
N PHE A 212 -28.38 19.58 1.25
CA PHE A 212 -27.71 18.32 1.54
C PHE A 212 -26.79 18.41 2.75
N ILE A 213 -25.98 19.46 2.84
CA ILE A 213 -25.04 19.70 3.96
C ILE A 213 -25.79 19.86 5.27
N GLU A 214 -26.85 20.64 5.30
CA GLU A 214 -27.67 20.86 6.50
C GLU A 214 -28.48 19.61 6.87
N ALA A 215 -29.05 18.88 5.88
CA ALA A 215 -29.71 17.59 6.13
C ALA A 215 -28.74 16.58 6.75
N THR A 216 -27.51 16.52 6.24
CA THR A 216 -26.44 15.67 6.82
C THR A 216 -26.23 15.99 8.30
N ARG A 217 -26.12 17.29 8.65
CA ARG A 217 -25.92 17.73 10.04
C ARG A 217 -27.10 17.32 10.94
N ILE A 218 -28.33 17.50 10.46
CA ILE A 218 -29.53 17.16 11.21
C ILE A 218 -29.66 15.65 11.39
N ILE A 219 -29.40 14.86 10.34
CA ILE A 219 -29.43 13.38 10.38
C ILE A 219 -28.42 12.89 11.44
N LYS A 220 -27.19 13.40 11.43
CA LYS A 220 -26.16 12.99 12.40
C LYS A 220 -26.49 13.36 13.83
N GLN A 221 -27.28 14.42 14.06
CA GLN A 221 -27.70 14.85 15.39
C GLN A 221 -28.92 14.09 15.93
N HIS A 222 -29.88 13.72 15.07
CA HIS A 222 -31.18 13.19 15.49
C HIS A 222 -31.41 11.72 15.20
N LEU A 223 -30.62 11.10 14.28
CA LEU A 223 -30.74 9.68 13.96
C LEU A 223 -29.49 8.92 14.43
N PRO A 224 -29.48 8.45 15.70
CA PRO A 224 -28.31 7.87 16.32
C PRO A 224 -27.75 6.68 15.54
N LEU A 225 -26.42 6.59 15.43
CA LEU A 225 -25.63 5.54 14.79
C LEU A 225 -25.71 5.52 13.25
N ALA A 226 -26.76 6.13 12.66
CA ALA A 226 -26.89 6.20 11.21
C ALA A 226 -25.68 6.91 10.55
N LYS A 227 -25.35 6.46 9.34
CA LYS A 227 -24.31 7.02 8.49
C LYS A 227 -24.93 7.86 7.38
N VAL A 228 -24.10 8.69 6.73
CA VAL A 228 -24.52 9.49 5.57
C VAL A 228 -23.57 9.25 4.42
N SER A 229 -24.14 9.01 3.24
CA SER A 229 -23.43 8.79 1.96
C SER A 229 -24.07 9.65 0.86
N GLY A 230 -23.53 9.57 -0.35
CA GLY A 230 -24.11 10.15 -1.55
C GLY A 230 -23.22 10.04 -2.77
N GLY A 231 -23.84 10.14 -3.96
CA GLY A 231 -23.14 10.14 -5.26
C GLY A 231 -22.54 11.51 -5.55
N VAL A 232 -21.29 11.74 -5.19
CA VAL A 232 -20.64 13.06 -5.24
C VAL A 232 -20.51 13.62 -6.66
N SER A 233 -20.32 12.74 -7.64
CA SER A 233 -20.21 13.15 -9.05
C SER A 233 -21.45 13.90 -9.59
N ASN A 234 -22.61 13.74 -8.94
CA ASN A 234 -23.85 14.41 -9.33
C ASN A 234 -23.78 15.93 -9.12
N VAL A 235 -23.09 16.42 -8.08
CA VAL A 235 -23.03 17.86 -7.74
C VAL A 235 -22.49 18.71 -8.89
N SER A 236 -21.56 18.17 -9.68
CA SER A 236 -20.88 18.86 -10.78
C SER A 236 -21.43 18.54 -12.18
N PHE A 237 -22.62 17.96 -12.27
CA PHE A 237 -23.16 17.50 -13.56
C PHE A 237 -23.25 18.59 -14.62
N SER A 238 -23.52 19.84 -14.21
CA SER A 238 -23.59 21.03 -15.08
C SER A 238 -22.26 21.37 -15.77
N PHE A 239 -21.14 20.88 -15.24
CA PHE A 239 -19.80 21.11 -15.77
C PHE A 239 -19.19 19.90 -16.48
N ARG A 240 -19.99 18.94 -16.97
CA ARG A 240 -19.47 17.79 -17.73
C ARG A 240 -18.57 18.25 -18.89
N GLY A 241 -17.38 17.66 -18.98
CA GLY A 241 -16.36 18.00 -19.98
C GLY A 241 -15.42 19.15 -19.58
N ASN A 242 -15.47 19.62 -18.32
CA ASN A 242 -14.49 20.51 -17.73
C ASN A 242 -13.99 19.91 -16.41
N GLU A 243 -13.09 18.92 -16.52
CA GLU A 243 -12.64 18.14 -15.35
C GLU A 243 -12.00 18.99 -14.24
N PRO A 244 -11.14 20.02 -14.51
CA PRO A 244 -10.57 20.84 -13.44
C PRO A 244 -11.62 21.57 -12.58
N VAL A 245 -12.67 22.07 -13.19
CA VAL A 245 -13.77 22.74 -12.45
C VAL A 245 -14.62 21.71 -11.70
N ARG A 246 -14.87 20.55 -12.28
CA ARG A 246 -15.60 19.47 -11.62
C ARG A 246 -14.88 18.96 -10.38
N GLU A 247 -13.57 18.72 -10.48
CA GLU A 247 -12.72 18.31 -9.36
C GLU A 247 -12.72 19.33 -8.23
N ALA A 248 -12.63 20.62 -8.57
CA ALA A 248 -12.74 21.71 -7.59
C ALA A 248 -14.11 21.74 -6.89
N ILE A 249 -15.21 21.56 -7.64
CA ILE A 249 -16.57 21.48 -7.07
C ILE A 249 -16.68 20.27 -6.13
N HIS A 250 -16.17 19.09 -6.53
CA HIS A 250 -16.19 17.89 -5.68
C HIS A 250 -15.42 18.13 -4.38
N ALA A 251 -14.21 18.68 -4.46
CA ALA A 251 -13.37 18.91 -3.29
C ALA A 251 -13.99 19.95 -2.33
N VAL A 252 -14.55 21.05 -2.85
CA VAL A 252 -15.22 22.06 -2.01
C VAL A 252 -16.50 21.49 -1.40
N PHE A 253 -17.31 20.77 -2.17
CA PHE A 253 -18.51 20.11 -1.63
C PHE A 253 -18.18 19.11 -0.54
N LEU A 254 -17.23 18.21 -0.77
CA LEU A 254 -16.81 17.21 0.21
C LEU A 254 -16.25 17.86 1.47
N TYR A 255 -15.46 18.92 1.35
CA TYR A 255 -14.94 19.65 2.50
C TYR A 255 -16.06 20.09 3.46
N HIS A 256 -17.13 20.66 2.94
CA HIS A 256 -18.27 21.12 3.75
C HIS A 256 -19.17 19.97 4.21
N ALA A 257 -19.43 18.97 3.36
CA ALA A 257 -20.28 17.84 3.68
C ALA A 257 -19.64 16.91 4.77
N ILE A 258 -18.33 16.65 4.68
CA ILE A 258 -17.58 15.89 5.70
C ILE A 258 -17.61 16.61 7.04
N ARG A 259 -17.42 17.92 7.06
CA ARG A 259 -17.52 18.73 8.29
C ARG A 259 -18.94 18.76 8.89
N ALA A 260 -19.96 18.55 8.07
CA ALA A 260 -21.33 18.37 8.53
C ALA A 260 -21.63 16.97 9.07
N GLY A 261 -20.74 15.99 8.80
CA GLY A 261 -20.82 14.62 9.30
C GLY A 261 -21.06 13.55 8.22
N MET A 262 -20.82 13.85 6.93
CA MET A 262 -20.85 12.84 5.86
C MET A 262 -19.76 11.79 6.11
N ASP A 263 -20.14 10.53 6.23
CA ASP A 263 -19.22 9.44 6.60
C ASP A 263 -18.52 8.82 5.41
N MET A 264 -19.18 8.74 4.25
CA MET A 264 -18.68 8.08 3.05
C MET A 264 -19.28 8.71 1.79
N GLY A 265 -18.72 8.43 0.62
CA GLY A 265 -19.25 8.93 -0.63
C GLY A 265 -18.84 8.07 -1.83
N ILE A 266 -19.75 7.98 -2.79
CA ILE A 266 -19.52 7.33 -4.08
C ILE A 266 -18.77 8.33 -4.95
N VAL A 267 -17.50 8.05 -5.22
CA VAL A 267 -16.54 8.95 -5.83
C VAL A 267 -15.67 8.23 -6.85
N ASN A 268 -15.09 8.98 -7.77
CA ASN A 268 -13.92 8.51 -8.49
C ASN A 268 -12.69 8.67 -7.59
N ALA A 269 -12.29 7.60 -6.93
CA ALA A 269 -11.20 7.61 -5.95
C ALA A 269 -9.88 8.17 -6.51
N GLY A 270 -9.65 8.08 -7.82
CA GLY A 270 -8.46 8.61 -8.50
C GLY A 270 -8.58 10.09 -8.92
N GLN A 271 -9.66 10.81 -8.62
CA GLN A 271 -9.92 12.20 -9.09
C GLN A 271 -10.42 13.14 -7.98
N LEU A 272 -9.97 12.97 -6.75
CA LEU A 272 -10.31 13.88 -5.66
C LEU A 272 -9.20 14.92 -5.49
N SER A 273 -9.47 16.17 -5.86
CA SER A 273 -8.57 17.31 -5.58
C SER A 273 -8.56 17.66 -4.10
N VAL A 274 -7.43 18.15 -3.61
CA VAL A 274 -7.31 18.63 -2.23
C VAL A 274 -7.87 20.07 -2.14
N TYR A 275 -8.78 20.30 -1.20
CA TYR A 275 -9.46 21.59 -1.02
C TYR A 275 -8.50 22.79 -0.91
N ASP A 276 -7.38 22.64 -0.18
CA ASP A 276 -6.42 23.72 0.04
C ASP A 276 -5.51 23.99 -1.19
N GLU A 277 -5.44 23.07 -2.13
CA GLU A 277 -4.65 23.18 -3.37
C GLU A 277 -5.45 23.75 -4.54
N ILE A 278 -6.76 23.93 -4.38
CA ILE A 278 -7.60 24.57 -5.40
C ILE A 278 -7.13 26.02 -5.54
N GLU A 279 -6.97 26.44 -6.80
CA GLU A 279 -6.64 27.83 -7.11
C GLU A 279 -7.61 28.77 -6.37
N PRO A 280 -7.11 29.81 -5.65
CA PRO A 280 -7.92 30.60 -4.71
C PRO A 280 -9.19 31.23 -5.31
N GLU A 281 -9.12 31.72 -6.56
CA GLU A 281 -10.28 32.28 -7.24
C GLU A 281 -11.31 31.21 -7.60
N LEU A 282 -10.87 30.07 -8.13
CA LEU A 282 -11.75 28.92 -8.42
C LEU A 282 -12.39 28.40 -7.15
N LYS A 283 -11.63 28.26 -6.06
CA LYS A 283 -12.14 27.84 -4.75
C LYS A 283 -13.24 28.77 -4.26
N ARG A 284 -12.99 30.08 -4.28
CA ARG A 284 -13.97 31.09 -3.88
C ARG A 284 -15.27 30.98 -4.71
N LEU A 285 -15.13 30.88 -6.04
CA LEU A 285 -16.28 30.74 -6.94
C LEU A 285 -17.07 29.45 -6.69
N CYS A 286 -16.37 28.32 -6.43
CA CYS A 286 -17.01 27.04 -6.06
C CYS A 286 -17.74 27.17 -4.71
N GLU A 287 -17.11 27.81 -3.70
CA GLU A 287 -17.77 28.04 -2.41
C GLU A 287 -19.01 28.94 -2.53
N ASP A 288 -18.94 30.02 -3.31
CA ASP A 288 -20.06 30.90 -3.49
C ASP A 288 -21.28 30.19 -4.08
N VAL A 289 -21.05 29.24 -5.02
CA VAL A 289 -22.12 28.42 -5.59
C VAL A 289 -22.59 27.31 -4.63
N ILE A 290 -21.67 26.55 -4.01
CA ILE A 290 -22.02 25.43 -3.14
C ILE A 290 -22.74 25.89 -1.88
N LEU A 291 -22.33 27.04 -1.31
CA LEU A 291 -22.90 27.59 -0.10
C LEU A 291 -23.98 28.65 -0.38
N ASN A 292 -24.33 28.83 -1.65
CA ASN A 292 -25.30 29.80 -2.13
C ASN A 292 -25.02 31.23 -1.58
N ARG A 293 -23.72 31.63 -1.62
CA ARG A 293 -23.30 32.96 -1.18
C ARG A 293 -23.33 33.95 -2.32
N ASN A 294 -23.74 35.17 -2.06
CA ASN A 294 -23.74 36.27 -3.06
C ASN A 294 -24.42 35.88 -4.38
N ASN A 295 -25.47 35.05 -4.32
CA ASN A 295 -26.09 34.48 -5.49
C ASN A 295 -27.43 35.15 -5.84
N ASP A 296 -27.57 36.47 -5.59
CA ASP A 296 -28.72 37.21 -6.06
C ASP A 296 -28.79 37.15 -7.59
N SER A 297 -29.89 36.59 -8.12
CA SER A 297 -30.11 36.43 -9.58
C SER A 297 -29.05 35.59 -10.28
N ASN A 298 -28.60 34.45 -9.68
CA ASN A 298 -27.63 33.49 -10.22
C ASN A 298 -26.22 34.08 -10.53
N GLN A 299 -25.82 35.17 -9.90
CA GLN A 299 -24.51 35.81 -10.16
C GLN A 299 -23.32 34.91 -9.85
N ALA A 300 -23.38 34.13 -8.77
CA ALA A 300 -22.33 33.16 -8.43
C ALA A 300 -22.17 32.03 -9.49
N THR A 301 -23.32 31.52 -9.98
CA THR A 301 -23.35 30.54 -11.05
C THR A 301 -22.75 31.08 -12.35
N GLU A 302 -23.13 32.29 -12.77
CA GLU A 302 -22.59 32.93 -13.97
C GLU A 302 -21.08 33.23 -13.85
N ALA A 303 -20.62 33.64 -12.65
CA ALA A 303 -19.20 33.88 -12.41
C ALA A 303 -18.38 32.59 -12.54
N LEU A 304 -18.85 31.47 -11.98
CA LEU A 304 -18.19 30.18 -12.12
C LEU A 304 -18.21 29.68 -13.57
N ILE A 305 -19.31 29.83 -14.31
CA ILE A 305 -19.40 29.46 -15.73
C ILE A 305 -18.40 30.27 -16.57
N ARG A 306 -18.31 31.58 -16.38
CA ARG A 306 -17.33 32.45 -17.07
C ARG A 306 -15.90 32.04 -16.77
N TYR A 307 -15.60 31.71 -15.53
CA TYR A 307 -14.29 31.21 -15.14
C TYR A 307 -13.99 29.87 -15.82
N ALA A 308 -14.94 28.96 -15.84
CA ALA A 308 -14.82 27.65 -16.48
C ALA A 308 -14.48 27.72 -17.98
N GLU A 309 -14.95 28.75 -18.68
CA GLU A 309 -14.61 29.00 -20.08
C GLU A 309 -13.16 29.44 -20.28
N THR A 310 -12.59 30.19 -19.32
CA THR A 310 -11.19 30.62 -19.36
C THR A 310 -10.19 29.46 -19.07
N VAL A 311 -10.54 28.54 -18.21
CA VAL A 311 -9.67 27.38 -17.85
C VAL A 311 -9.48 26.41 -19.02
N LYS A 312 -10.43 26.33 -19.94
CA LYS A 312 -10.31 25.51 -21.17
C LYS A 312 -9.20 25.97 -22.12
N THR A 313 -8.68 27.20 -21.97
CA THR A 313 -7.83 27.85 -22.99
C THR A 313 -6.36 28.00 -22.57
N GLN A 314 -5.95 27.67 -21.32
CA GLN A 314 -4.57 27.88 -20.86
C GLN A 314 -3.82 26.59 -20.60
N GLY A 315 -2.99 26.21 -21.59
CA GLY A 315 -1.87 25.29 -21.39
C GLY A 315 -0.76 25.96 -20.55
N LYS A 316 -0.24 25.26 -19.56
CA LYS A 316 0.63 25.70 -18.46
C LYS A 316 1.92 26.41 -18.89
N VAL A 317 2.17 27.57 -18.30
CA VAL A 317 3.53 28.12 -18.04
C VAL A 317 3.60 28.41 -16.55
N GLN A 318 4.50 27.73 -15.81
CA GLN A 318 4.79 28.05 -14.41
C GLN A 318 5.66 29.30 -14.31
N VAL A 319 5.14 30.37 -13.72
CA VAL A 319 5.93 31.50 -13.19
C VAL A 319 6.22 31.19 -11.72
N ARG A 320 7.50 31.18 -11.32
CA ARG A 320 7.89 31.07 -9.89
C ARG A 320 7.44 32.35 -9.18
N ASP A 321 6.53 32.21 -8.25
CA ASP A 321 6.13 33.31 -7.38
C ASP A 321 7.16 33.45 -6.25
N GLU A 322 7.95 34.55 -6.27
CA GLU A 322 8.93 34.88 -5.22
C GLU A 322 8.38 35.89 -4.20
N ALA A 323 7.10 36.17 -4.19
CA ALA A 323 6.48 37.14 -3.28
C ALA A 323 6.70 36.77 -1.80
N TRP A 324 6.80 35.48 -1.47
CA TRP A 324 7.08 34.98 -0.13
C TRP A 324 8.45 35.42 0.42
N ARG A 325 9.41 35.86 -0.42
CA ARG A 325 10.69 36.37 0.02
C ARG A 325 10.58 37.70 0.78
N ASN A 326 9.47 38.43 0.60
CA ASN A 326 9.19 39.71 1.29
C ASN A 326 8.50 39.51 2.65
N GLU A 327 8.16 38.27 3.03
CA GLU A 327 7.54 37.94 4.31
C GLU A 327 8.57 37.96 5.47
N PRO A 328 8.12 38.14 6.74
CA PRO A 328 8.99 38.00 7.90
C PRO A 328 9.73 36.66 7.95
N ILE A 329 10.92 36.66 8.58
CA ILE A 329 11.83 35.51 8.58
C ILE A 329 11.15 34.19 9.06
N GLN A 330 10.25 34.28 10.04
CA GLN A 330 9.52 33.11 10.55
C GLN A 330 8.66 32.47 9.45
N LYS A 331 7.96 33.31 8.66
CA LYS A 331 7.12 32.85 7.56
C LYS A 331 7.94 32.34 6.38
N ARG A 332 9.10 32.94 6.12
CA ARG A 332 10.02 32.46 5.07
C ARG A 332 10.57 31.07 5.40
N LEU A 333 10.99 30.84 6.63
CA LEU A 333 11.46 29.53 7.09
C LEU A 333 10.33 28.48 7.01
N ALA A 334 9.11 28.81 7.48
CA ALA A 334 7.97 27.92 7.38
C ALA A 334 7.60 27.62 5.91
N HIS A 335 7.59 28.62 5.03
CA HIS A 335 7.34 28.46 3.60
C HIS A 335 8.39 27.55 2.93
N ALA A 336 9.67 27.75 3.24
CA ALA A 336 10.75 26.92 2.72
C ALA A 336 10.62 25.46 3.15
N LEU A 337 10.22 25.22 4.41
CA LEU A 337 9.97 23.87 4.93
C LEU A 337 8.76 23.22 4.24
N ILE A 338 7.62 23.91 4.17
CA ILE A 338 6.39 23.36 3.58
C ILE A 338 6.59 23.01 2.09
N ASN A 339 7.35 23.82 1.35
CA ASN A 339 7.56 23.65 -0.09
C ASN A 339 8.88 22.91 -0.46
N GLY A 340 9.67 22.50 0.52
CA GLY A 340 10.92 21.77 0.29
C GLY A 340 12.01 22.61 -0.39
N ILE A 341 12.05 23.94 -0.19
CA ILE A 341 12.96 24.88 -0.86
C ILE A 341 14.27 24.99 -0.06
N THR A 342 15.36 24.53 -0.64
CA THR A 342 16.70 24.57 0.00
C THR A 342 17.58 25.76 -0.41
N GLU A 343 17.19 26.52 -1.42
CA GLU A 343 18.02 27.55 -2.07
C GLU A 343 18.40 28.69 -1.11
N TYR A 344 17.47 29.12 -0.24
CA TYR A 344 17.64 30.26 0.65
C TYR A 344 17.81 29.89 2.11
N ILE A 345 17.69 28.60 2.46
CA ILE A 345 17.51 28.18 3.85
C ILE A 345 18.70 28.51 4.75
N GLU A 346 19.91 28.41 4.24
CA GLU A 346 21.13 28.70 5.04
C GLU A 346 21.20 30.18 5.41
N ALA A 347 20.94 31.09 4.44
CA ALA A 347 20.93 32.52 4.67
C ALA A 347 19.75 32.94 5.58
N ASP A 348 18.56 32.37 5.36
CA ASP A 348 17.38 32.67 6.18
C ASP A 348 17.56 32.13 7.62
N THR A 349 18.20 30.97 7.80
CA THR A 349 18.52 30.45 9.13
C THR A 349 19.53 31.32 9.86
N GLU A 350 20.57 31.81 9.20
CA GLU A 350 21.53 32.73 9.81
C GLU A 350 20.90 34.08 10.18
N GLU A 351 20.01 34.61 9.34
CA GLU A 351 19.21 35.82 9.69
C GLU A 351 18.34 35.57 10.93
N ALA A 352 17.66 34.39 10.99
CA ALA A 352 16.88 34.02 12.15
C ALA A 352 17.75 33.88 13.41
N ARG A 353 18.92 33.24 13.31
CA ARG A 353 19.86 33.10 14.43
C ARG A 353 20.24 34.44 15.05
N GLN A 354 20.41 35.46 14.21
CA GLN A 354 20.73 36.83 14.69
C GLN A 354 19.52 37.53 15.31
N ALA A 355 18.30 37.13 14.94
CA ALA A 355 17.07 37.74 15.44
C ALA A 355 16.54 37.10 16.74
N TYR A 356 16.96 35.88 17.06
CA TYR A 356 16.55 35.16 18.26
C TYR A 356 17.67 35.18 19.33
N ALA A 357 17.30 35.02 20.61
CA ALA A 357 18.24 35.10 21.71
C ALA A 357 19.21 33.90 21.74
N THR A 358 18.76 32.72 21.34
CA THR A 358 19.57 31.50 21.26
C THR A 358 19.33 30.73 19.95
N PRO A 359 20.33 30.00 19.43
CA PRO A 359 20.15 29.13 18.26
C PRO A 359 19.06 28.06 18.48
N LEU A 360 18.87 27.61 19.70
CA LEU A 360 17.84 26.63 20.06
C LEU A 360 16.43 27.18 19.87
N GLU A 361 16.19 28.46 20.17
CA GLU A 361 14.91 29.12 19.95
C GLU A 361 14.52 29.20 18.45
N VAL A 362 15.48 29.22 17.53
CA VAL A 362 15.20 29.15 16.09
C VAL A 362 14.66 27.76 15.73
N ILE A 363 15.22 26.70 16.33
CA ILE A 363 14.75 25.34 16.13
C ILE A 363 13.37 25.14 16.75
N GLU A 364 13.21 25.43 18.03
CA GLU A 364 11.97 25.22 18.79
C GLU A 364 10.82 26.14 18.36
N GLY A 365 11.14 27.30 17.79
CA GLY A 365 10.18 28.27 17.29
C GLY A 365 9.83 28.02 15.81
N PRO A 366 10.36 28.85 14.88
CA PRO A 366 9.92 28.88 13.47
C PRO A 366 10.15 27.57 12.71
N LEU A 367 11.24 26.85 12.99
CA LEU A 367 11.51 25.60 12.28
C LEU A 367 10.55 24.48 12.71
N MET A 368 10.36 24.28 14.01
CA MET A 368 9.41 23.29 14.53
C MET A 368 7.95 23.65 14.20
N GLN A 369 7.59 24.94 14.18
CA GLN A 369 6.26 25.36 13.72
C GLN A 369 6.05 25.01 12.24
N GLY A 370 7.03 25.25 11.38
CA GLY A 370 6.97 24.88 9.97
C GLY A 370 6.86 23.36 9.79
N MET A 371 7.65 22.57 10.53
CA MET A 371 7.58 21.12 10.51
C MET A 371 6.27 20.57 11.11
N GLY A 372 5.72 21.23 12.12
CA GLY A 372 4.39 20.89 12.65
C GLY A 372 3.31 20.99 11.58
N ILE A 373 3.33 22.06 10.76
CA ILE A 373 2.41 22.22 9.62
C ILE A 373 2.62 21.09 8.59
N VAL A 374 3.87 20.74 8.27
CA VAL A 374 4.20 19.62 7.37
C VAL A 374 3.64 18.30 7.93
N GLY A 375 3.82 18.04 9.23
CA GLY A 375 3.29 16.86 9.91
C GLY A 375 1.76 16.79 9.87
N ASP A 376 1.09 17.93 10.13
CA ASP A 376 -0.38 18.03 10.09
C ASP A 376 -0.91 17.81 8.66
N LEU A 377 -0.24 18.37 7.65
CA LEU A 377 -0.60 18.18 6.24
C LEU A 377 -0.41 16.74 5.80
N PHE A 378 0.67 16.09 6.23
CA PHE A 378 0.95 14.69 5.92
C PHE A 378 -0.04 13.76 6.64
N GLY A 379 -0.27 13.96 7.93
CA GLY A 379 -1.26 13.18 8.70
C GLY A 379 -2.70 13.35 8.20
N ALA A 380 -3.03 14.52 7.62
CA ALA A 380 -4.32 14.79 6.97
C ALA A 380 -4.40 14.27 5.52
N GLY A 381 -3.37 13.62 4.99
CA GLY A 381 -3.31 13.16 3.58
C GLY A 381 -3.23 14.30 2.55
N LYS A 382 -2.84 15.52 2.98
CA LYS A 382 -2.72 16.71 2.13
C LYS A 382 -1.31 16.95 1.61
N MET A 383 -0.35 16.21 2.12
CA MET A 383 1.05 16.20 1.69
C MET A 383 1.49 14.76 1.50
N PHE A 384 2.35 14.50 0.53
CA PHE A 384 2.82 13.16 0.19
C PHE A 384 4.25 12.92 0.70
N LEU A 385 4.62 11.66 0.86
CA LEU A 385 5.92 11.28 1.40
C LEU A 385 7.12 11.94 0.70
N PRO A 386 7.20 12.03 -0.64
CA PRO A 386 8.31 12.73 -1.30
C PRO A 386 8.45 14.19 -0.87
N GLN A 387 7.34 14.88 -0.64
CA GLN A 387 7.32 16.28 -0.18
C GLN A 387 7.83 16.37 1.26
N VAL A 388 7.40 15.47 2.15
CA VAL A 388 7.88 15.41 3.55
C VAL A 388 9.38 15.17 3.59
N VAL A 389 9.92 14.26 2.76
CA VAL A 389 11.36 14.00 2.68
C VAL A 389 12.13 15.24 2.19
N LYS A 390 11.57 16.01 1.24
CA LYS A 390 12.14 17.29 0.81
C LYS A 390 12.11 18.33 1.94
N SER A 391 11.02 18.44 2.70
CA SER A 391 10.92 19.29 3.90
C SER A 391 11.96 18.92 4.96
N ALA A 392 12.16 17.63 5.18
CA ALA A 392 13.20 17.10 6.06
C ALA A 392 14.61 17.56 5.69
N ARG A 393 14.93 17.55 4.40
CA ARG A 393 16.20 18.05 3.89
C ARG A 393 16.39 19.53 4.21
N VAL A 394 15.32 20.36 4.06
CA VAL A 394 15.36 21.77 4.43
C VAL A 394 15.64 21.94 5.92
N MET A 395 14.94 21.17 6.78
CA MET A 395 15.14 21.17 8.23
C MET A 395 16.57 20.80 8.61
N LYS A 396 17.10 19.69 8.08
CA LYS A 396 18.47 19.24 8.34
C LYS A 396 19.52 20.28 7.94
N LYS A 397 19.37 20.92 6.79
CA LYS A 397 20.27 22.01 6.37
C LYS A 397 20.23 23.19 7.32
N SER A 398 19.04 23.60 7.76
CA SER A 398 18.88 24.67 8.72
C SER A 398 19.55 24.33 10.08
N VAL A 399 19.29 23.12 10.60
CA VAL A 399 19.92 22.66 11.85
C VAL A 399 21.44 22.58 11.71
N ALA A 400 21.97 22.13 10.57
CA ALA A 400 23.42 22.08 10.32
C ALA A 400 24.07 23.46 10.43
N VAL A 401 23.41 24.55 10.01
CA VAL A 401 23.87 25.93 10.20
C VAL A 401 23.92 26.30 11.69
N LEU A 402 22.96 25.84 12.50
CA LEU A 402 22.84 26.19 13.93
C LEU A 402 23.73 25.33 14.83
N THR A 403 24.07 24.10 14.42
CA THR A 403 24.81 23.12 15.23
C THR A 403 26.13 23.66 15.82
N PRO A 404 27.04 24.33 15.07
CA PRO A 404 28.28 24.86 15.63
C PRO A 404 28.05 25.87 16.76
N TYR A 405 27.01 26.67 16.68
CA TYR A 405 26.65 27.67 17.69
C TYR A 405 26.05 27.02 18.93
N ILE A 406 25.24 25.97 18.76
CA ILE A 406 24.67 25.18 19.85
C ILE A 406 25.79 24.46 20.62
N GLU A 407 26.76 23.89 19.91
CA GLU A 407 27.93 23.23 20.53
C GLU A 407 28.79 24.21 21.30
N ALA A 408 29.04 25.40 20.74
CA ALA A 408 29.79 26.46 21.43
C ALA A 408 29.07 26.94 22.70
N GLU A 409 27.73 27.10 22.67
CA GLU A 409 26.96 27.43 23.88
C GLU A 409 26.99 26.32 24.92
N LYS A 410 26.89 25.03 24.49
CA LYS A 410 27.03 23.88 25.42
C LYS A 410 28.41 23.86 26.11
N GLU A 411 29.44 24.15 25.36
CA GLU A 411 30.80 24.18 25.91
C GLU A 411 31.00 25.34 26.89
N GLN A 412 30.47 26.52 26.56
CA GLN A 412 30.44 27.66 27.48
C GLN A 412 29.62 27.37 28.76
N LYS A 413 28.48 26.70 28.63
CA LYS A 413 27.65 26.28 29.78
C LYS A 413 28.41 25.25 30.66
N LYS A 414 29.12 24.29 30.08
CA LYS A 414 29.98 23.34 30.82
C LYS A 414 31.10 24.05 31.59
N LEU A 415 31.75 25.03 30.95
CA LEU A 415 32.78 25.82 31.57
C LEU A 415 32.25 26.67 32.75
N ARG A 416 31.03 27.23 32.62
CA ARG A 416 30.35 27.96 33.71
C ARG A 416 29.90 27.03 34.85
N GLN A 417 29.44 25.82 34.56
CA GLN A 417 29.13 24.80 35.60
C GLN A 417 30.37 24.36 36.34
N MET A 418 31.51 24.21 35.67
CA MET A 418 32.80 23.95 36.34
C MET A 418 33.30 25.12 37.19
N ALA A 419 32.83 26.32 36.94
CA ALA A 419 33.14 27.54 37.71
C ALA A 419 32.16 27.82 38.88
N GLY A 420 31.16 26.94 39.14
CA GLY A 420 30.30 26.99 40.34
C GLY A 420 28.99 27.76 40.23
N ASP A 421 28.51 28.08 39.04
CA ASP A 421 27.22 28.75 38.83
C ASP A 421 26.08 27.73 38.84
N ALA A 422 25.24 27.75 39.86
CA ALA A 422 24.17 26.75 40.12
C ALA A 422 22.78 27.10 39.56
N ALA A 423 22.69 27.62 38.34
CA ALA A 423 21.40 27.91 37.71
C ALA A 423 21.38 27.50 36.23
N VAL A 424 21.29 26.19 35.98
CA VAL A 424 21.00 25.69 34.63
C VAL A 424 19.75 24.80 34.71
N VAL A 425 18.64 25.30 34.18
CA VAL A 425 17.42 24.54 33.91
C VAL A 425 17.75 23.53 32.80
N GLU A 426 17.51 22.23 33.05
CA GLU A 426 17.62 21.19 32.03
C GLU A 426 16.61 21.50 30.89
N SER A 427 17.13 21.67 29.70
CA SER A 427 16.30 21.65 28.48
C SER A 427 15.69 20.25 28.34
N THR A 428 14.41 20.16 28.05
CA THR A 428 13.73 18.91 27.70
C THR A 428 14.44 18.31 26.49
N ALA A 429 15.22 17.26 26.71
CA ALA A 429 15.89 16.54 25.63
C ALA A 429 14.84 15.93 24.70
N ALA A 430 15.05 16.04 23.38
CA ALA A 430 14.22 15.37 22.39
C ALA A 430 14.19 13.87 22.70
N ALA A 431 13.01 13.24 22.60
CA ALA A 431 12.87 11.82 22.81
C ALA A 431 13.68 11.04 21.74
N LYS A 432 14.38 10.00 22.17
CA LYS A 432 15.31 9.22 21.36
C LYS A 432 14.65 7.95 20.84
N ILE A 433 14.71 7.73 19.52
CA ILE A 433 14.18 6.53 18.88
C ILE A 433 15.32 5.81 18.15
N LEU A 434 15.54 4.55 18.52
CA LEU A 434 16.48 3.69 17.82
C LEU A 434 15.78 2.92 16.73
N LEU A 435 16.34 2.93 15.51
CA LEU A 435 15.85 2.17 14.37
C LEU A 435 16.92 1.19 13.87
N ALA A 436 16.51 -0.04 13.58
CA ALA A 436 17.42 -1.05 13.05
C ALA A 436 16.69 -2.02 12.09
N THR A 437 17.36 -2.40 11.01
CA THR A 437 16.99 -3.59 10.24
C THR A 437 17.65 -4.79 10.92
N VAL A 438 16.84 -5.80 11.26
CA VAL A 438 17.27 -6.93 12.08
C VAL A 438 18.36 -7.78 11.41
N LYS A 439 19.02 -8.61 12.20
CA LYS A 439 20.10 -9.49 11.75
C LYS A 439 19.71 -10.30 10.52
N GLY A 440 20.63 -10.32 9.53
CA GLY A 440 20.48 -11.10 8.31
C GLY A 440 19.55 -10.49 7.26
N ASP A 441 19.00 -9.28 7.49
CA ASP A 441 18.21 -8.54 6.54
C ASP A 441 18.93 -7.26 6.09
N VAL A 442 18.88 -6.97 4.80
CA VAL A 442 19.61 -5.85 4.16
C VAL A 442 18.69 -4.74 3.64
N HIS A 443 17.38 -4.93 3.73
CA HIS A 443 16.39 -4.03 3.17
C HIS A 443 16.08 -2.89 4.14
N ASP A 444 16.46 -1.67 3.79
CA ASP A 444 16.41 -0.52 4.69
C ASP A 444 15.61 0.69 4.18
N ILE A 445 15.12 0.68 2.95
CA ILE A 445 14.37 1.83 2.38
C ILE A 445 13.22 2.25 3.29
N GLY A 446 12.36 1.33 3.69
CA GLY A 446 11.24 1.62 4.58
C GLY A 446 11.67 2.15 5.95
N LYS A 447 12.73 1.58 6.55
CA LYS A 447 13.32 2.06 7.80
C LYS A 447 13.86 3.48 7.67
N ASN A 448 14.57 3.77 6.58
CA ASN A 448 15.14 5.08 6.32
C ASN A 448 14.04 6.13 6.18
N ILE A 449 12.95 5.81 5.48
CA ILE A 449 11.77 6.68 5.35
C ILE A 449 11.18 6.99 6.73
N VAL A 450 10.92 5.96 7.55
CA VAL A 450 10.40 6.14 8.92
C VAL A 450 11.34 7.00 9.76
N GLY A 451 12.64 6.78 9.67
CA GLY A 451 13.65 7.57 10.37
C GLY A 451 13.63 9.04 9.98
N VAL A 452 13.49 9.34 8.68
CA VAL A 452 13.37 10.70 8.17
C VAL A 452 12.09 11.35 8.70
N VAL A 453 10.94 10.69 8.59
CA VAL A 453 9.64 11.20 9.03
C VAL A 453 9.62 11.48 10.53
N LEU A 454 10.14 10.57 11.36
CA LEU A 454 10.24 10.77 12.81
C LEU A 454 11.23 11.91 13.16
N GLY A 455 12.40 11.94 12.52
CA GLY A 455 13.40 13.00 12.73
C GLY A 455 12.84 14.39 12.40
N CYS A 456 12.01 14.49 11.36
CA CYS A 456 11.32 15.72 10.99
C CYS A 456 10.31 16.19 12.04
N ASN A 457 9.78 15.27 12.84
CA ASN A 457 8.83 15.57 13.90
C ASN A 457 9.49 15.76 15.27
N GLY A 458 10.81 16.06 15.28
CA GLY A 458 11.53 16.45 16.48
C GLY A 458 12.05 15.31 17.35
N TYR A 459 12.05 14.07 16.83
CA TYR A 459 12.66 12.94 17.50
C TYR A 459 14.16 12.83 17.17
N ASP A 460 14.97 12.44 18.16
CA ASP A 460 16.39 12.13 17.96
C ASP A 460 16.53 10.68 17.47
N ILE A 461 16.91 10.49 16.21
CA ILE A 461 16.93 9.17 15.57
C ILE A 461 18.35 8.57 15.62
N ILE A 462 18.45 7.39 16.21
CA ILE A 462 19.65 6.56 16.20
C ILE A 462 19.43 5.44 15.17
N ASP A 463 19.90 5.65 13.94
CA ASP A 463 19.83 4.63 12.90
C ASP A 463 21.05 3.70 12.99
N MET A 464 20.79 2.43 13.24
CA MET A 464 21.84 1.40 13.34
C MET A 464 22.17 0.71 12.01
N GLY A 465 21.47 1.06 10.93
CA GLY A 465 21.65 0.44 9.61
C GLY A 465 21.00 -0.93 9.49
N VAL A 466 21.64 -1.82 8.73
CA VAL A 466 21.14 -3.15 8.36
C VAL A 466 21.91 -4.27 9.04
N MET A 467 21.35 -5.49 9.01
CA MET A 467 21.98 -6.71 9.55
C MET A 467 22.41 -6.61 11.03
N VAL A 468 21.65 -5.86 11.83
CA VAL A 468 22.06 -5.55 13.20
C VAL A 468 21.71 -6.68 14.16
N PRO A 469 22.69 -7.29 14.84
CA PRO A 469 22.43 -8.33 15.83
C PRO A 469 21.61 -7.82 17.02
N ALA A 470 20.71 -8.66 17.56
CA ALA A 470 19.85 -8.34 18.70
C ALA A 470 20.63 -7.76 19.89
N GLU A 471 21.78 -8.35 20.22
CA GLU A 471 22.62 -7.90 21.34
C GLU A 471 23.06 -6.45 21.15
N LYS A 472 23.55 -6.10 19.95
CA LYS A 472 24.01 -4.75 19.62
C LYS A 472 22.87 -3.73 19.65
N ILE A 473 21.66 -4.11 19.19
CA ILE A 473 20.45 -3.27 19.28
C ILE A 473 20.15 -2.94 20.74
N LEU A 474 20.09 -3.96 21.59
CA LEU A 474 19.68 -3.83 22.99
C LEU A 474 20.75 -3.11 23.84
N GLU A 475 22.03 -3.37 23.60
CA GLU A 475 23.14 -2.66 24.26
C GLU A 475 23.14 -1.18 23.87
N THR A 476 22.98 -0.87 22.59
CA THR A 476 22.92 0.52 22.13
C THR A 476 21.69 1.22 22.70
N ALA A 477 20.54 0.56 22.73
CA ALA A 477 19.32 1.11 23.32
C ALA A 477 19.51 1.46 24.82
N GLN A 478 20.21 0.64 25.58
CA GLN A 478 20.51 0.89 26.99
C GLN A 478 21.57 1.98 27.19
N ARG A 479 22.66 1.95 26.40
CA ARG A 479 23.75 2.94 26.47
C ARG A 479 23.25 4.34 26.12
N GLU A 480 22.49 4.47 25.05
CA GLU A 480 21.95 5.76 24.56
C GLU A 480 20.69 6.20 25.30
N LYS A 481 20.13 5.33 26.16
CA LYS A 481 18.89 5.56 26.93
C LYS A 481 17.74 5.96 26.01
N VAL A 482 17.49 5.14 24.98
CA VAL A 482 16.42 5.41 24.02
C VAL A 482 15.03 5.23 24.64
N ASP A 483 14.08 5.99 24.17
CA ASP A 483 12.69 5.94 24.63
C ASP A 483 11.87 4.91 23.87
N ILE A 484 12.18 4.66 22.60
CA ILE A 484 11.49 3.69 21.72
C ILE A 484 12.54 2.92 20.91
N ILE A 485 12.26 1.64 20.65
CA ILE A 485 13.03 0.80 19.73
C ILE A 485 12.15 0.44 18.54
N GLY A 486 12.60 0.69 17.30
CA GLY A 486 11.92 0.31 16.07
C GLY A 486 12.70 -0.71 15.27
N LEU A 487 12.05 -1.79 14.87
CA LEU A 487 12.62 -2.88 14.09
C LEU A 487 11.98 -2.95 12.71
N SER A 488 12.81 -3.15 11.69
CA SER A 488 12.40 -3.36 10.30
C SER A 488 12.92 -4.69 9.76
N GLY A 489 12.17 -5.29 8.84
CA GLY A 489 12.55 -6.49 8.12
C GLY A 489 11.64 -6.76 6.92
N LEU A 490 12.23 -7.33 5.85
CA LEU A 490 11.53 -7.63 4.61
C LEU A 490 11.44 -9.12 4.32
N ILE A 491 12.40 -9.91 4.79
CA ILE A 491 12.41 -11.34 4.53
C ILE A 491 11.79 -12.13 5.68
N THR A 492 11.28 -13.32 5.39
CA THR A 492 10.59 -14.16 6.38
C THR A 492 11.43 -14.46 7.64
N PRO A 493 12.74 -14.78 7.56
CA PRO A 493 13.56 -15.01 8.74
C PRO A 493 13.67 -13.80 9.68
N SER A 494 13.45 -12.58 9.18
CA SER A 494 13.47 -11.35 9.99
C SER A 494 12.36 -11.35 11.06
N LEU A 495 11.24 -12.04 10.79
CA LEU A 495 10.15 -12.17 11.75
C LEU A 495 10.57 -12.93 13.01
N ASP A 496 11.37 -14.00 12.86
CA ASP A 496 11.89 -14.77 14.01
C ASP A 496 12.93 -13.98 14.81
N GLU A 497 13.74 -13.16 14.13
CA GLU A 497 14.67 -12.24 14.81
C GLU A 497 13.92 -11.17 15.65
N MET A 498 12.80 -10.65 15.15
CA MET A 498 11.96 -9.71 15.90
C MET A 498 11.33 -10.37 17.14
N VAL A 499 10.88 -11.62 17.02
CA VAL A 499 10.40 -12.43 18.16
C VAL A 499 11.53 -12.64 19.18
N HIS A 500 12.73 -12.95 18.70
CA HIS A 500 13.91 -13.13 19.56
C HIS A 500 14.25 -11.83 20.31
N ILE A 501 14.28 -10.69 19.63
CA ILE A 501 14.56 -9.38 20.26
C ILE A 501 13.49 -9.06 21.32
N ALA A 502 12.21 -9.27 21.03
CA ALA A 502 11.14 -9.06 22.01
C ALA A 502 11.32 -9.91 23.28
N ARG A 503 11.70 -11.17 23.12
CA ARG A 503 12.01 -12.10 24.23
C ARG A 503 13.21 -11.63 25.05
N GLU A 504 14.29 -11.19 24.39
CA GLU A 504 15.47 -10.67 25.04
C GLU A 504 15.20 -9.35 25.77
N MET A 505 14.38 -8.47 25.22
CA MET A 505 13.93 -7.25 25.92
C MET A 505 13.21 -7.59 27.23
N LYS A 506 12.31 -8.57 27.21
CA LYS A 506 11.64 -9.06 28.41
C LYS A 506 12.62 -9.68 29.41
N ARG A 507 13.54 -10.51 28.94
CA ARG A 507 14.57 -11.15 29.79
C ARG A 507 15.48 -10.13 30.46
N ARG A 508 15.81 -9.04 29.78
CA ARG A 508 16.63 -7.93 30.31
C ARG A 508 15.84 -6.94 31.17
N GLY A 509 14.54 -7.13 31.36
CA GLY A 509 13.67 -6.23 32.14
C GLY A 509 13.54 -4.83 31.52
N MET A 510 13.64 -4.73 30.22
CA MET A 510 13.52 -3.45 29.51
C MET A 510 12.07 -2.94 29.57
N ASN A 511 11.89 -1.62 29.43
CA ASN A 511 10.57 -0.97 29.54
C ASN A 511 10.20 -0.16 28.29
N GLN A 512 11.09 -0.02 27.32
CA GLN A 512 10.88 0.74 26.10
C GLN A 512 9.81 0.07 25.23
N PRO A 513 8.87 0.83 24.63
CA PRO A 513 8.01 0.33 23.58
C PRO A 513 8.80 -0.18 22.37
N LEU A 514 8.28 -1.23 21.75
CA LEU A 514 8.86 -1.86 20.57
C LEU A 514 7.94 -1.64 19.36
N LEU A 515 8.42 -0.91 18.36
CA LEU A 515 7.73 -0.73 17.09
C LEU A 515 8.18 -1.82 16.11
N ILE A 516 7.21 -2.42 15.42
CA ILE A 516 7.42 -3.46 14.41
C ILE A 516 6.95 -2.92 13.06
N GLY A 517 7.84 -2.88 12.08
CA GLY A 517 7.59 -2.43 10.72
C GLY A 517 8.32 -3.26 9.68
N GLY A 518 8.00 -3.02 8.40
CA GLY A 518 8.55 -3.73 7.25
C GLY A 518 7.48 -4.55 6.51
N ALA A 519 7.68 -4.75 5.19
CA ALA A 519 6.65 -5.27 4.29
C ALA A 519 6.18 -6.70 4.59
N THR A 520 6.99 -7.54 5.24
CA THR A 520 6.58 -8.89 5.65
C THR A 520 5.90 -8.91 7.01
N THR A 521 5.93 -7.81 7.76
CA THR A 521 5.26 -7.73 9.05
C THR A 521 3.77 -7.48 8.89
N SER A 522 2.97 -7.97 9.80
CA SER A 522 1.54 -7.71 9.84
C SER A 522 1.05 -7.56 11.27
N ARG A 523 -0.08 -6.86 11.46
CA ARG A 523 -0.73 -6.79 12.77
C ARG A 523 -1.02 -8.16 13.35
N MET A 524 -1.49 -9.09 12.52
CA MET A 524 -1.79 -10.46 12.93
C MET A 524 -0.53 -11.18 13.44
N HIS A 525 0.57 -11.14 12.67
CA HIS A 525 1.83 -11.74 13.10
C HIS A 525 2.36 -11.08 14.38
N THR A 526 2.31 -9.76 14.45
CA THR A 526 2.74 -9.01 15.65
C THR A 526 1.91 -9.41 16.87
N ALA A 527 0.57 -9.46 16.73
CA ALA A 527 -0.34 -9.83 17.82
C ALA A 527 -0.13 -11.29 18.30
N VAL A 528 0.07 -12.24 17.36
CA VAL A 528 0.10 -13.67 17.67
C VAL A 528 1.50 -14.15 18.09
N LYS A 529 2.57 -13.60 17.52
CA LYS A 529 3.95 -14.14 17.67
C LYS A 529 4.88 -13.21 18.46
N ILE A 530 4.83 -11.89 18.25
CA ILE A 530 5.80 -10.96 18.85
C ILE A 530 5.29 -10.40 20.19
N ALA A 531 4.06 -9.89 20.23
CA ALA A 531 3.50 -9.27 21.41
C ALA A 531 3.43 -10.20 22.65
N PRO A 532 3.18 -11.52 22.54
CA PRO A 532 3.22 -12.42 23.68
C PRO A 532 4.59 -12.53 24.35
N GLU A 533 5.67 -12.32 23.60
CA GLU A 533 7.03 -12.38 24.12
C GLU A 533 7.43 -11.11 24.91
N TYR A 534 6.78 -9.98 24.62
CA TYR A 534 6.99 -8.69 25.30
C TYR A 534 5.64 -7.98 25.53
N PRO A 535 4.80 -8.48 26.47
CA PRO A 535 3.43 -8.04 26.64
C PRO A 535 3.28 -6.55 26.96
N GLY A 536 2.24 -5.93 26.37
CA GLY A 536 1.81 -4.57 26.65
C GLY A 536 2.68 -3.47 26.09
N LYS A 537 3.70 -3.80 25.25
CA LYS A 537 4.69 -2.81 24.80
C LYS A 537 5.08 -2.95 23.32
N VAL A 538 4.42 -3.81 22.56
CA VAL A 538 4.71 -4.03 21.14
C VAL A 538 3.63 -3.40 20.29
N VAL A 539 4.01 -2.57 19.32
CA VAL A 539 3.09 -1.88 18.42
C VAL A 539 3.51 -2.10 16.97
N HIS A 540 2.58 -2.59 16.14
CA HIS A 540 2.78 -2.68 14.70
C HIS A 540 2.53 -1.32 14.06
N VAL A 541 3.47 -0.85 13.24
CA VAL A 541 3.39 0.39 12.46
C VAL A 541 3.18 0.02 11.00
N LEU A 542 2.03 0.39 10.46
CA LEU A 542 1.61 -0.01 9.12
C LEU A 542 2.42 0.69 8.02
N ASP A 543 2.65 1.99 8.20
CA ASP A 543 3.32 2.87 7.23
C ASP A 543 4.07 4.00 7.95
N ALA A 544 4.88 4.73 7.21
CA ALA A 544 5.69 5.82 7.77
C ALA A 544 4.83 6.97 8.29
N SER A 545 3.68 7.26 7.69
CA SER A 545 2.79 8.34 8.10
C SER A 545 2.24 8.13 9.51
N ARG A 546 1.94 6.90 9.87
CA ARG A 546 1.43 6.51 11.19
C ARG A 546 2.50 6.47 12.27
N SER A 547 3.78 6.38 11.89
CA SER A 547 4.89 6.29 12.85
C SER A 547 4.92 7.47 13.82
N VAL A 548 4.62 8.68 13.35
CA VAL A 548 4.61 9.91 14.18
C VAL A 548 3.52 9.86 15.23
N THR A 549 2.29 9.56 14.82
CA THR A 549 1.15 9.50 15.75
C THR A 549 1.36 8.41 16.80
N VAL A 550 1.88 7.24 16.38
CA VAL A 550 2.20 6.13 17.29
C VAL A 550 3.30 6.54 18.28
N ALA A 551 4.40 7.13 17.80
CA ALA A 551 5.49 7.60 18.66
C ALA A 551 5.00 8.67 19.66
N GLY A 552 4.22 9.65 19.19
CA GLY A 552 3.63 10.68 20.04
C GLY A 552 2.73 10.11 21.14
N SER A 553 1.86 9.15 20.80
CA SER A 553 1.00 8.47 21.78
C SER A 553 1.78 7.64 22.79
N LEU A 554 2.89 7.00 22.36
CA LEU A 554 3.75 6.21 23.24
C LEU A 554 4.60 7.06 24.19
N LEU A 555 4.93 8.28 23.82
CA LEU A 555 5.77 9.20 24.61
C LEU A 555 4.95 10.14 25.49
N SER A 556 3.63 10.27 25.23
CA SER A 556 2.73 11.07 26.05
C SER A 556 2.41 10.36 27.37
N LYS A 557 2.80 10.98 28.51
CA LYS A 557 2.54 10.42 29.85
C LYS A 557 1.04 10.19 30.12
N ASP A 558 0.18 11.00 29.54
CA ASP A 558 -1.27 10.95 29.73
C ASP A 558 -1.97 9.95 28.81
N GLN A 559 -1.44 9.74 27.60
CA GLN A 559 -2.07 8.91 26.57
C GLN A 559 -1.49 7.50 26.46
N GLN A 560 -0.24 7.28 26.89
CA GLN A 560 0.47 6.00 26.71
C GLN A 560 -0.31 4.80 27.24
N SER A 561 -0.80 4.88 28.50
CA SER A 561 -1.52 3.75 29.12
C SER A 561 -2.83 3.43 28.40
N GLN A 562 -3.57 4.46 27.97
CA GLN A 562 -4.80 4.29 27.22
C GLN A 562 -4.53 3.72 25.82
N PHE A 563 -3.52 4.25 25.13
CA PHE A 563 -3.12 3.79 23.80
C PHE A 563 -2.67 2.33 23.82
N LEU A 564 -1.75 1.96 24.71
CA LEU A 564 -1.29 0.57 24.85
C LEU A 564 -2.44 -0.38 25.25
N GLY A 565 -3.32 0.05 26.14
CA GLY A 565 -4.50 -0.74 26.51
C GLY A 565 -5.48 -0.96 25.33
N THR A 566 -5.55 -0.01 24.39
CA THR A 566 -6.33 -0.17 23.15
C THR A 566 -5.67 -1.19 22.23
N ILE A 567 -4.36 -1.12 22.03
CA ILE A 567 -3.57 -2.06 21.23
C ILE A 567 -3.66 -3.48 21.82
N GLU A 568 -3.56 -3.64 23.13
CA GLU A 568 -3.69 -4.95 23.79
C GLU A 568 -5.05 -5.59 23.51
N LYS A 569 -6.13 -4.82 23.65
CA LYS A 569 -7.49 -5.31 23.32
C LYS A 569 -7.63 -5.72 21.86
N GLU A 570 -7.12 -4.88 20.94
CA GLU A 570 -7.10 -5.20 19.51
C GLU A 570 -6.32 -6.50 19.24
N TYR A 571 -5.16 -6.68 19.87
CA TYR A 571 -4.34 -7.89 19.70
C TYR A 571 -5.01 -9.13 20.30
N GLU A 572 -5.73 -9.00 21.40
CA GLU A 572 -6.51 -10.10 21.97
C GLU A 572 -7.67 -10.50 21.03
N GLU A 573 -8.37 -9.53 20.47
CA GLU A 573 -9.42 -9.77 19.47
C GLU A 573 -8.84 -10.45 18.22
N LEU A 574 -7.67 -10.02 17.74
CA LEU A 574 -6.97 -10.63 16.61
C LEU A 574 -6.55 -12.07 16.91
N LYS A 575 -6.04 -12.37 18.12
CA LYS A 575 -5.72 -13.75 18.55
C LYS A 575 -6.95 -14.63 18.57
N VAL A 576 -8.04 -14.17 19.20
CA VAL A 576 -9.31 -14.90 19.23
C VAL A 576 -9.84 -15.13 17.81
N SER A 577 -9.74 -14.12 16.95
CA SER A 577 -10.10 -14.24 15.54
C SER A 577 -9.23 -15.25 14.80
N PHE A 578 -7.92 -15.26 15.06
CA PHE A 578 -6.96 -16.21 14.47
C PHE A 578 -7.24 -17.65 14.92
N ASP A 579 -7.51 -17.85 16.21
CA ASP A 579 -7.83 -19.16 16.77
C ASP A 579 -9.21 -19.66 16.29
N ASN A 580 -10.20 -18.77 16.11
CA ASN A 580 -11.53 -19.10 15.63
C ASN A 580 -11.63 -19.18 14.09
N LYS A 581 -10.73 -18.53 13.33
CA LYS A 581 -10.69 -18.54 11.88
C LYS A 581 -9.82 -19.65 11.31
N LYS A 582 -9.65 -20.79 11.97
CA LYS A 582 -9.24 -21.98 11.23
C LYS A 582 -10.43 -22.41 10.36
N PRO A 583 -10.57 -21.97 9.10
CA PRO A 583 -11.39 -22.70 8.17
C PRO A 583 -10.79 -24.10 8.20
N VAL A 584 -11.60 -25.11 8.29
CA VAL A 584 -11.16 -26.50 8.10
C VAL A 584 -10.77 -26.62 6.64
N LYS A 585 -9.60 -26.03 6.28
CA LYS A 585 -8.98 -26.33 5.00
C LYS A 585 -8.59 -27.79 5.07
N GLU A 586 -9.18 -28.59 4.22
CA GLU A 586 -8.87 -29.99 4.15
C GLU A 586 -7.56 -30.15 3.38
N TYR A 587 -6.58 -30.77 4.01
CA TYR A 587 -5.30 -31.07 3.40
C TYR A 587 -5.23 -32.54 3.04
N LEU A 588 -4.61 -32.84 1.91
CA LEU A 588 -4.32 -34.21 1.50
C LEU A 588 -3.08 -34.73 2.22
N PRO A 589 -3.03 -35.99 2.57
CA PRO A 589 -1.75 -36.63 2.84
C PRO A 589 -0.78 -36.41 1.68
N TYR A 590 0.51 -36.24 1.97
CA TYR A 590 1.50 -35.92 0.93
C TYR A 590 1.52 -36.95 -0.21
N ALA A 591 1.38 -38.22 0.10
CA ALA A 591 1.30 -39.29 -0.89
C ALA A 591 0.10 -39.09 -1.86
N ASP A 592 -1.03 -38.64 -1.37
CA ASP A 592 -2.23 -38.38 -2.19
C ASP A 592 -2.04 -37.14 -3.04
N ALA A 593 -1.43 -36.07 -2.47
CA ALA A 593 -1.08 -34.88 -3.20
C ALA A 593 -0.10 -35.18 -4.35
N LEU A 594 0.87 -36.07 -4.13
CA LEU A 594 1.80 -36.52 -5.16
C LEU A 594 1.10 -37.31 -6.27
N GLN A 595 0.07 -38.09 -5.94
CA GLN A 595 -0.75 -38.79 -6.96
C GLN A 595 -1.61 -37.81 -7.78
N ASN A 596 -2.03 -36.70 -7.18
CA ASN A 596 -2.79 -35.61 -7.84
C ASN A 596 -1.86 -34.57 -8.47
N LYS A 597 -0.65 -34.92 -8.85
CA LYS A 597 0.29 -34.00 -9.52
C LYS A 597 -0.21 -33.55 -10.90
N CYS A 598 0.37 -32.49 -11.43
CA CYS A 598 0.12 -32.05 -12.80
C CYS A 598 0.52 -33.16 -13.80
N LYS A 599 -0.42 -33.54 -14.67
CA LYS A 599 -0.21 -34.59 -15.69
C LYS A 599 0.10 -33.92 -17.02
N ILE A 600 1.37 -33.73 -17.28
CA ILE A 600 1.87 -33.18 -18.55
C ILE A 600 2.00 -34.32 -19.55
N ASP A 601 1.55 -34.10 -20.78
CA ASP A 601 1.69 -35.07 -21.88
C ASP A 601 3.05 -34.95 -22.54
N TRP A 602 4.07 -35.56 -21.91
CA TRP A 602 5.43 -35.59 -22.41
C TRP A 602 5.58 -36.32 -23.74
N LYS A 603 4.61 -37.12 -24.21
CA LYS A 603 4.68 -37.81 -25.50
C LYS A 603 4.50 -36.86 -26.65
N ASN A 604 3.73 -35.79 -26.46
CA ASN A 604 3.43 -34.76 -27.46
C ASN A 604 4.23 -33.48 -27.27
N PHE A 605 5.11 -33.41 -26.31
CA PHE A 605 5.96 -32.26 -26.04
C PHE A 605 7.44 -32.70 -25.97
N GLN A 606 8.26 -32.16 -26.85
CA GLN A 606 9.71 -32.37 -26.81
C GLN A 606 10.38 -31.15 -26.19
N PRO A 607 11.14 -31.29 -25.08
CA PRO A 607 11.88 -30.18 -24.48
C PRO A 607 12.84 -29.52 -25.47
N VAL A 608 12.88 -28.19 -25.44
CA VAL A 608 13.78 -27.41 -26.28
C VAL A 608 15.17 -27.39 -25.65
N GLN A 609 16.20 -27.73 -26.45
CA GLN A 609 17.58 -27.66 -25.98
C GLN A 609 18.10 -26.22 -26.03
N PRO A 610 18.70 -25.70 -24.93
CA PRO A 610 19.38 -24.40 -24.95
C PRO A 610 20.50 -24.35 -25.95
N SER A 611 20.83 -23.14 -26.45
CA SER A 611 21.94 -22.93 -27.40
C SER A 611 23.32 -23.24 -26.79
N PHE A 612 23.42 -23.29 -25.48
CA PHE A 612 24.62 -23.73 -24.73
C PHE A 612 24.20 -24.37 -23.40
N THR A 613 25.08 -25.17 -22.81
CA THR A 613 24.99 -25.67 -21.44
C THR A 613 26.21 -25.17 -20.66
N GLY A 614 26.03 -25.03 -19.33
CA GLY A 614 26.99 -24.36 -18.44
C GLY A 614 26.62 -22.91 -18.20
N ILE A 615 27.56 -22.10 -17.73
CA ILE A 615 27.34 -20.70 -17.31
C ILE A 615 27.77 -19.70 -18.40
N LYS A 616 27.13 -18.55 -18.37
CA LYS A 616 27.47 -17.35 -19.14
C LYS A 616 27.41 -16.14 -18.23
N THR A 617 28.52 -15.39 -18.14
CA THR A 617 28.64 -14.22 -17.27
C THR A 617 28.47 -12.94 -18.07
N PHE A 618 27.96 -11.92 -17.43
CA PHE A 618 27.76 -10.57 -17.95
C PHE A 618 28.45 -9.59 -16.99
N ASP A 619 29.58 -9.06 -17.40
CA ASP A 619 30.29 -8.03 -16.68
C ASP A 619 29.92 -6.67 -17.26
N ALA A 620 29.46 -5.75 -16.41
CA ALA A 620 29.04 -4.41 -16.80
C ALA A 620 27.99 -4.40 -17.95
N PHE A 621 26.89 -5.14 -17.77
CA PHE A 621 25.79 -5.15 -18.74
C PHE A 621 25.29 -3.73 -19.02
N ASP A 622 24.84 -3.44 -20.24
CA ASP A 622 24.43 -2.09 -20.62
C ASP A 622 23.17 -1.64 -19.87
N LEU A 623 23.36 -0.74 -18.91
CA LEU A 623 22.28 -0.17 -18.11
C LEU A 623 21.26 0.60 -18.97
N LYS A 624 21.64 1.12 -20.14
CA LYS A 624 20.71 1.80 -21.06
C LYS A 624 19.66 0.83 -21.62
N GLU A 625 20.06 -0.42 -21.87
CA GLU A 625 19.13 -1.46 -22.29
C GLU A 625 18.11 -1.77 -21.18
N LEU A 626 18.54 -1.78 -19.92
CA LEU A 626 17.68 -2.12 -18.76
C LEU A 626 16.56 -1.11 -18.54
N ARG A 627 16.76 0.15 -18.90
CA ARG A 627 15.75 1.22 -18.73
C ARG A 627 14.41 0.85 -19.38
N ALA A 628 14.42 0.12 -20.49
CA ALA A 628 13.20 -0.29 -21.20
C ALA A 628 12.38 -1.36 -20.45
N TYR A 629 13.00 -2.08 -19.50
CA TYR A 629 12.38 -3.14 -18.72
C TYR A 629 11.97 -2.70 -17.32
N ILE A 630 12.13 -1.42 -16.95
CA ILE A 630 11.78 -0.95 -15.60
C ILE A 630 10.27 -1.06 -15.38
N ASP A 631 9.89 -1.80 -14.35
CA ASP A 631 8.57 -1.69 -13.72
C ASP A 631 8.58 -0.53 -12.71
N TRP A 632 7.82 0.53 -13.04
CA TRP A 632 7.72 1.73 -12.22
C TRP A 632 6.75 1.61 -11.05
N LYS A 633 5.83 0.64 -11.06
CA LYS A 633 4.82 0.49 -10.00
C LYS A 633 5.45 0.30 -8.62
N PRO A 634 6.41 -0.63 -8.40
CA PRO A 634 7.06 -0.79 -7.10
C PRO A 634 7.88 0.44 -6.67
N PHE A 635 8.41 1.21 -7.65
CA PHE A 635 9.07 2.48 -7.35
C PHE A 635 8.11 3.47 -6.68
N PHE A 636 6.91 3.68 -7.25
CA PHE A 636 5.91 4.56 -6.66
C PHE A 636 5.41 4.06 -5.31
N ILE A 637 5.21 2.74 -5.16
CA ILE A 637 4.81 2.13 -3.89
C ILE A 637 5.84 2.39 -2.79
N ALA A 638 7.14 2.34 -3.08
CA ALA A 638 8.19 2.66 -2.11
C ALA A 638 8.09 4.10 -1.58
N TRP A 639 7.51 5.01 -2.36
CA TRP A 639 7.24 6.40 -1.99
C TRP A 639 5.81 6.64 -1.47
N GLU A 640 5.09 5.57 -1.09
CA GLU A 640 3.69 5.61 -0.63
C GLU A 640 2.73 6.25 -1.64
N LEU A 641 3.08 6.23 -2.93
CA LEU A 641 2.21 6.66 -4.02
C LEU A 641 1.60 5.41 -4.69
N HIS A 642 0.30 5.27 -4.58
CA HIS A 642 -0.43 4.09 -5.08
C HIS A 642 -1.12 4.40 -6.40
N GLY A 643 -0.96 3.53 -7.38
CA GLY A 643 -1.56 3.63 -8.70
C GLY A 643 -0.82 2.78 -9.73
N SER A 644 -1.42 2.59 -10.90
CA SER A 644 -0.79 1.88 -12.03
C SER A 644 0.02 2.83 -12.89
N PHE A 645 1.22 2.45 -13.27
CA PHE A 645 2.00 3.22 -14.24
C PHE A 645 1.56 2.82 -15.67
N PRO A 646 1.39 3.78 -16.62
CA PRO A 646 1.66 5.23 -16.50
C PRO A 646 0.49 6.06 -15.94
N ASP A 647 -0.65 5.48 -15.66
CA ASP A 647 -1.89 6.20 -15.27
C ASP A 647 -1.72 7.04 -14.00
N ILE A 648 -0.85 6.59 -13.08
CA ILE A 648 -0.52 7.31 -11.85
C ILE A 648 -0.01 8.75 -12.12
N LEU A 649 0.65 8.99 -13.25
CA LEU A 649 1.16 10.31 -13.62
C LEU A 649 0.05 11.33 -13.96
N SER A 650 -1.13 10.82 -14.34
CA SER A 650 -2.33 11.61 -14.62
C SER A 650 -3.38 11.50 -13.53
N ASP A 651 -3.06 10.87 -12.42
CA ASP A 651 -3.95 10.73 -11.27
C ASP A 651 -4.29 12.08 -10.66
N GLY A 652 -5.56 12.27 -10.30
CA GLY A 652 -6.07 13.56 -9.82
C GLY A 652 -5.50 13.98 -8.45
N ILE A 653 -5.11 13.01 -7.62
CA ILE A 653 -4.60 13.27 -6.26
C ILE A 653 -3.07 13.25 -6.24
N VAL A 654 -2.50 12.13 -6.65
CA VAL A 654 -1.04 11.91 -6.58
C VAL A 654 -0.31 12.27 -7.87
N GLY A 655 -1.02 12.49 -8.97
CA GLY A 655 -0.42 12.61 -10.31
C GLY A 655 0.61 13.72 -10.45
N LYS A 656 0.41 14.87 -9.82
CA LYS A 656 1.40 15.97 -9.82
C LYS A 656 2.68 15.53 -9.13
N GLU A 657 2.56 14.93 -7.94
CA GLU A 657 3.72 14.49 -7.18
C GLU A 657 4.35 13.25 -7.82
N ALA A 658 3.54 12.31 -8.33
CA ALA A 658 4.02 11.16 -9.08
C ALA A 658 4.78 11.60 -10.35
N THR A 659 4.27 12.59 -11.10
CA THR A 659 4.96 13.15 -12.27
C THR A 659 6.29 13.79 -11.88
N ARG A 660 6.30 14.61 -10.82
CA ARG A 660 7.52 15.25 -10.32
C ARG A 660 8.54 14.22 -9.84
N LEU A 661 8.09 13.23 -9.09
CA LEU A 661 8.93 12.13 -8.62
C LEU A 661 9.50 11.33 -9.79
N TYR A 662 8.69 11.05 -10.80
CA TYR A 662 9.11 10.36 -12.02
C TYR A 662 10.13 11.16 -12.84
N GLU A 663 9.93 12.48 -12.95
CA GLU A 663 10.89 13.38 -13.59
C GLU A 663 12.23 13.41 -12.82
N ASP A 664 12.19 13.52 -11.49
CA ASP A 664 13.39 13.49 -10.64
C ASP A 664 14.10 12.14 -10.76
N ALA A 665 13.37 11.02 -10.80
CA ALA A 665 13.90 9.68 -11.00
C ALA A 665 14.58 9.53 -12.37
N ASN A 666 13.96 10.02 -13.46
CA ASN A 666 14.56 9.97 -14.79
C ASN A 666 15.79 10.84 -14.89
N LYS A 667 15.82 12.03 -14.28
CA LYS A 667 17.02 12.87 -14.21
C LYS A 667 18.17 12.17 -13.50
N MET A 668 17.86 11.49 -12.39
CA MET A 668 18.87 10.71 -11.67
C MET A 668 19.34 9.51 -12.48
N LEU A 669 18.44 8.79 -13.18
CA LEU A 669 18.81 7.72 -14.09
C LEU A 669 19.73 8.21 -15.21
N ASP A 670 19.41 9.35 -15.84
CA ASP A 670 20.25 9.95 -16.87
C ASP A 670 21.65 10.24 -16.32
N GLN A 671 21.74 10.85 -15.14
CA GLN A 671 23.01 11.12 -14.47
C GLN A 671 23.80 9.86 -14.13
N MET A 672 23.13 8.83 -13.58
CA MET A 672 23.74 7.54 -13.24
C MET A 672 24.33 6.85 -14.47
N LEU A 673 23.63 6.94 -15.61
CA LEU A 673 24.06 6.35 -16.89
C LEU A 673 25.23 7.14 -17.52
N ASP A 674 25.15 8.46 -17.53
CA ASP A 674 26.15 9.33 -18.17
C ASP A 674 27.46 9.38 -17.36
N GLU A 675 27.37 9.45 -16.02
CA GLU A 675 28.52 9.48 -15.11
C GLU A 675 29.00 8.07 -14.72
N LYS A 676 28.32 7.01 -15.18
CA LYS A 676 28.67 5.61 -14.92
C LYS A 676 28.82 5.30 -13.43
N TRP A 677 27.81 5.67 -12.66
CA TRP A 677 27.80 5.44 -11.21
C TRP A 677 27.71 3.96 -10.86
N LEU A 678 27.02 3.18 -11.69
CA LEU A 678 26.60 1.83 -11.40
C LEU A 678 27.19 0.82 -12.39
N THR A 679 27.33 -0.41 -11.92
CA THR A 679 27.73 -1.56 -12.74
C THR A 679 26.73 -2.68 -12.54
N ALA A 680 26.19 -3.22 -13.64
CA ALA A 680 25.27 -4.35 -13.65
C ALA A 680 26.02 -5.64 -13.96
N ASN A 681 26.18 -6.52 -12.99
CA ASN A 681 26.81 -7.83 -13.15
C ASN A 681 25.76 -8.93 -13.06
N GLY A 682 25.91 -9.95 -13.92
CA GLY A 682 24.97 -11.07 -13.94
C GLY A 682 25.58 -12.35 -14.44
N VAL A 683 24.95 -13.47 -14.10
CA VAL A 683 25.29 -14.80 -14.58
C VAL A 683 24.02 -15.60 -14.84
N ILE A 684 24.01 -16.34 -15.94
CA ILE A 684 22.98 -17.33 -16.25
C ILE A 684 23.63 -18.68 -16.49
N GLY A 685 22.86 -19.73 -16.33
CA GLY A 685 23.32 -21.09 -16.67
C GLY A 685 22.18 -22.01 -17.06
N PHE A 686 22.51 -23.00 -17.91
CA PHE A 686 21.56 -24.03 -18.34
C PHE A 686 22.22 -25.39 -18.22
N TRP A 687 21.45 -26.37 -17.74
CA TRP A 687 21.93 -27.75 -17.53
C TRP A 687 20.85 -28.75 -17.90
N GLU A 688 21.28 -29.95 -18.33
CA GLU A 688 20.37 -31.09 -18.44
C GLU A 688 19.76 -31.38 -17.09
N ALA A 689 18.45 -31.65 -17.06
CA ALA A 689 17.72 -31.94 -15.83
C ALA A 689 16.54 -32.90 -16.09
N ASN A 690 16.24 -33.74 -15.11
CA ASN A 690 15.03 -34.55 -15.09
C ASN A 690 14.41 -34.58 -13.70
N SER A 691 13.09 -34.70 -13.63
CA SER A 691 12.38 -34.79 -12.36
C SER A 691 12.19 -36.21 -11.86
N GLU A 692 12.27 -36.41 -10.54
CA GLU A 692 11.92 -37.60 -9.82
C GLU A 692 11.08 -37.24 -8.60
N GLY A 693 9.78 -37.53 -8.64
CA GLY A 693 8.85 -37.11 -7.60
C GLY A 693 8.74 -35.56 -7.55
N ASP A 694 9.13 -34.98 -6.44
CA ASP A 694 9.20 -33.53 -6.23
C ASP A 694 10.65 -32.99 -6.24
N ASP A 695 11.60 -33.78 -6.68
CA ASP A 695 12.99 -33.42 -6.88
C ASP A 695 13.29 -33.22 -8.36
N VAL A 696 14.26 -32.36 -8.67
CA VAL A 696 14.84 -32.17 -9.98
C VAL A 696 16.34 -32.46 -9.89
N TRP A 697 16.80 -33.45 -10.65
CA TRP A 697 18.21 -33.79 -10.79
C TRP A 697 18.83 -32.96 -11.89
N VAL A 698 19.76 -32.11 -11.52
CA VAL A 698 20.53 -31.27 -12.44
C VAL A 698 21.87 -31.93 -12.73
N HIS A 699 22.26 -32.01 -13.99
CA HIS A 699 23.50 -32.66 -14.45
C HIS A 699 24.50 -31.61 -14.97
N PRO A 700 25.30 -30.97 -14.09
CA PRO A 700 26.33 -30.03 -14.54
C PRO A 700 27.45 -30.76 -15.28
N ASN A 701 28.01 -30.09 -16.30
CA ASN A 701 29.12 -30.66 -17.07
C ASN A 701 30.33 -30.96 -16.15
N ASN A 702 30.79 -32.21 -16.16
CA ASN A 702 31.95 -32.69 -15.40
C ASN A 702 31.87 -32.57 -13.86
N GLN A 703 30.67 -32.47 -13.31
CA GLN A 703 30.43 -32.43 -11.86
C GLN A 703 29.42 -33.51 -11.47
N ALA A 704 29.32 -33.81 -10.15
CA ALA A 704 28.30 -34.70 -9.63
C ALA A 704 26.91 -34.09 -9.83
N PRO A 705 25.87 -34.90 -10.05
CA PRO A 705 24.49 -34.44 -10.13
C PRO A 705 24.08 -33.66 -8.87
N VAL A 706 23.35 -32.59 -9.05
CA VAL A 706 22.81 -31.75 -7.96
C VAL A 706 21.30 -31.99 -7.86
N ARG A 707 20.81 -32.30 -6.68
CA ARG A 707 19.38 -32.47 -6.42
C ARG A 707 18.77 -31.17 -5.90
N LEU A 708 17.81 -30.65 -6.63
CA LEU A 708 16.94 -29.53 -6.18
C LEU A 708 15.65 -30.12 -5.65
N SER A 709 15.27 -29.75 -4.44
CA SER A 709 14.08 -30.29 -3.79
C SER A 709 12.98 -29.25 -3.71
N PHE A 710 11.83 -29.56 -4.31
CA PHE A 710 10.67 -28.67 -4.31
C PHE A 710 9.56 -29.18 -3.39
N LEU A 711 8.64 -28.27 -3.07
CA LEU A 711 7.45 -28.56 -2.29
C LEU A 711 6.23 -28.66 -3.21
N ARG A 712 5.24 -29.41 -2.75
CA ARG A 712 3.96 -29.59 -3.44
C ARG A 712 2.82 -28.98 -2.65
N GLN A 713 1.84 -28.42 -3.34
CA GLN A 713 0.60 -28.00 -2.72
C GLN A 713 -0.10 -29.21 -2.05
N GLN A 714 -0.54 -29.08 -0.80
CA GLN A 714 -1.27 -30.13 -0.09
C GLN A 714 -2.74 -29.79 0.18
N ILE A 715 -3.17 -28.57 -0.08
CA ILE A 715 -4.59 -28.24 0.06
C ILE A 715 -5.43 -29.09 -0.90
N ARG A 716 -6.55 -29.66 -0.40
CA ARG A 716 -7.48 -30.40 -1.26
C ARG A 716 -8.03 -29.47 -2.34
N LYS A 717 -7.87 -29.86 -3.57
CA LYS A 717 -8.36 -29.15 -4.76
C LYS A 717 -9.71 -29.69 -5.22
N ALA A 718 -10.44 -28.89 -5.97
CA ALA A 718 -11.62 -29.35 -6.68
C ALA A 718 -11.26 -30.46 -7.68
N PRO A 719 -12.16 -31.38 -7.99
CA PRO A 719 -11.92 -32.45 -8.99
C PRO A 719 -11.41 -31.86 -10.31
N GLY A 720 -10.34 -32.44 -10.83
CA GLY A 720 -9.69 -32.00 -12.07
C GLY A 720 -8.60 -30.94 -11.91
N HIS A 721 -8.40 -30.37 -10.71
CA HIS A 721 -7.30 -29.42 -10.43
C HIS A 721 -6.14 -30.13 -9.73
N PRO A 722 -4.90 -30.06 -10.28
CA PRO A 722 -3.76 -30.72 -9.68
C PRO A 722 -3.18 -29.97 -8.47
N ASN A 723 -2.49 -30.70 -7.63
CA ASN A 723 -1.61 -30.15 -6.59
C ASN A 723 -0.23 -29.93 -7.22
N LEU A 724 0.14 -28.68 -7.46
CA LEU A 724 1.32 -28.31 -8.23
C LEU A 724 2.61 -28.39 -7.41
N SER A 725 3.70 -28.80 -8.06
CA SER A 725 5.09 -28.63 -7.64
C SER A 725 5.88 -28.10 -8.85
N LEU A 726 6.94 -27.33 -8.64
CA LEU A 726 7.82 -26.87 -9.73
C LEU A 726 8.44 -28.05 -10.50
N ALA A 727 8.68 -29.18 -9.83
CA ALA A 727 9.20 -30.39 -10.45
C ALA A 727 8.25 -30.99 -11.52
N ASP A 728 6.95 -30.69 -11.47
CA ASP A 728 5.99 -31.15 -12.47
C ASP A 728 6.27 -30.62 -13.88
N PHE A 729 6.93 -29.46 -13.98
CA PHE A 729 7.19 -28.76 -15.23
C PHE A 729 8.55 -29.13 -15.86
N ILE A 730 9.27 -30.09 -15.30
CA ILE A 730 10.50 -30.69 -15.83
C ILE A 730 10.19 -32.15 -16.19
N ALA A 731 10.65 -32.60 -17.35
CA ALA A 731 10.36 -33.96 -17.81
C ALA A 731 10.87 -35.00 -16.82
N PRO A 732 10.03 -35.95 -16.42
CA PRO A 732 10.45 -37.01 -15.51
C PRO A 732 11.48 -37.94 -16.19
N ASP A 733 12.41 -38.48 -15.42
CA ASP A 733 13.44 -39.44 -15.90
C ASP A 733 12.81 -40.60 -16.67
N THR A 734 11.66 -41.07 -16.21
CA THR A 734 10.90 -42.18 -16.83
C THR A 734 10.30 -41.82 -18.21
N SER A 735 10.33 -40.56 -18.63
CA SER A 735 9.83 -40.10 -19.94
C SER A 735 10.77 -40.50 -21.10
N GLY A 736 12.04 -40.73 -20.78
CA GLY A 736 13.09 -40.96 -21.78
C GLY A 736 13.55 -39.70 -22.52
N TYR A 737 13.01 -38.51 -22.18
CA TYR A 737 13.48 -37.24 -22.73
C TYR A 737 14.51 -36.61 -21.80
N LYS A 738 15.48 -35.91 -22.37
CA LYS A 738 16.36 -35.01 -21.69
C LYS A 738 15.70 -33.64 -21.69
N ASP A 739 15.44 -33.12 -20.51
CA ASP A 739 14.94 -31.75 -20.31
C ASP A 739 16.06 -30.87 -19.74
N PHE A 740 15.75 -29.59 -19.54
CA PHE A 740 16.72 -28.63 -19.06
C PHE A 740 16.10 -27.73 -18.00
N ILE A 741 16.95 -27.28 -17.08
CA ILE A 741 16.64 -26.20 -16.14
C ILE A 741 17.67 -25.10 -16.29
N GLY A 742 17.24 -23.85 -16.15
CA GLY A 742 18.14 -22.72 -16.11
C GLY A 742 18.14 -22.05 -14.73
N ALA A 743 19.15 -21.21 -14.51
CA ALA A 743 19.22 -20.33 -13.35
C ALA A 743 19.86 -18.99 -13.72
N PHE A 744 19.63 -17.98 -12.90
CA PHE A 744 20.23 -16.68 -13.04
C PHE A 744 20.51 -16.03 -11.69
N ALA A 745 21.48 -15.12 -11.67
CA ALA A 745 21.69 -14.16 -10.60
C ALA A 745 22.20 -12.85 -11.20
N VAL A 746 21.65 -11.74 -10.74
CA VAL A 746 21.97 -10.38 -11.22
C VAL A 746 22.08 -9.42 -10.04
N THR A 747 22.90 -8.39 -10.19
CA THR A 747 23.10 -7.35 -9.17
C THR A 747 23.49 -6.03 -9.78
N ILE A 748 23.23 -4.95 -9.03
CA ILE A 748 23.67 -3.59 -9.32
C ILE A 748 24.65 -3.16 -8.24
N HIS A 749 25.89 -2.84 -8.65
CA HIS A 749 26.95 -2.33 -7.79
C HIS A 749 27.17 -0.83 -7.97
N GLY A 750 27.81 -0.18 -6.99
CA GLY A 750 28.34 1.18 -7.10
C GLY A 750 27.51 2.25 -6.38
N ILE A 751 26.45 1.90 -5.67
CA ILE A 751 25.61 2.91 -4.98
C ILE A 751 26.30 3.50 -3.74
N GLU A 752 27.14 2.77 -3.03
CA GLU A 752 27.70 3.12 -1.72
C GLU A 752 28.46 4.44 -1.66
N PRO A 753 29.38 4.78 -2.64
CA PRO A 753 30.07 6.06 -2.63
C PRO A 753 29.13 7.25 -2.78
N HIS A 754 28.05 7.07 -3.59
CA HIS A 754 27.05 8.11 -3.84
C HIS A 754 26.10 8.28 -2.64
N ILE A 755 25.72 7.18 -1.97
CA ILE A 755 24.97 7.21 -0.71
C ILE A 755 25.74 8.02 0.34
N LYS A 756 27.04 7.73 0.56
CA LYS A 756 27.87 8.47 1.52
C LYS A 756 27.95 9.96 1.20
N LYS A 757 28.04 10.32 -0.09
CA LYS A 757 28.05 11.72 -0.53
C LYS A 757 26.72 12.41 -0.23
N MET A 758 25.59 11.72 -0.47
CA MET A 758 24.25 12.24 -0.20
C MET A 758 23.99 12.38 1.29
N GLU A 759 24.45 11.43 2.12
CA GLU A 759 24.39 11.49 3.57
C GLU A 759 25.17 12.69 4.12
N ALA A 760 26.41 12.91 3.64
CA ALA A 760 27.21 14.07 4.00
C ALA A 760 26.56 15.41 3.60
N ALA A 761 25.72 15.41 2.56
CA ALA A 761 24.96 16.56 2.11
C ALA A 761 23.57 16.65 2.75
N HIS A 762 23.22 15.79 3.70
CA HIS A 762 21.90 15.67 4.32
C HIS A 762 20.76 15.51 3.27
N ASP A 763 21.04 14.77 2.19
CA ASP A 763 20.13 14.58 1.07
C ASP A 763 19.48 13.18 1.09
N ASP A 764 18.61 12.97 2.06
CA ASP A 764 17.87 11.69 2.19
C ASP A 764 16.95 11.43 0.99
N TYR A 765 16.43 12.49 0.36
CA TYR A 765 15.60 12.35 -0.83
C TYR A 765 16.35 11.68 -1.99
N SER A 766 17.52 12.18 -2.33
CA SER A 766 18.35 11.60 -3.38
C SER A 766 18.90 10.22 -2.99
N LYS A 767 19.20 10.00 -1.71
CA LYS A 767 19.64 8.70 -1.19
C LYS A 767 18.56 7.63 -1.39
N ILE A 768 17.34 7.89 -0.94
CA ILE A 768 16.20 6.95 -1.10
C ILE A 768 15.90 6.73 -2.58
N MET A 769 15.94 7.79 -3.38
CA MET A 769 15.76 7.72 -4.83
C MET A 769 16.77 6.78 -5.48
N LEU A 770 18.05 6.93 -5.16
CA LEU A 770 19.14 6.12 -5.70
C LEU A 770 18.96 4.63 -5.35
N GLN A 771 18.64 4.34 -4.09
CA GLN A 771 18.39 2.97 -3.62
C GLN A 771 17.19 2.35 -4.36
N ALA A 772 16.08 3.06 -4.44
CA ALA A 772 14.88 2.58 -5.14
C ALA A 772 15.14 2.35 -6.65
N LEU A 773 15.92 3.20 -7.31
CA LEU A 773 16.27 3.03 -8.72
C LEU A 773 17.23 1.86 -8.95
N ALA A 774 18.18 1.64 -8.06
CA ALA A 774 19.08 0.49 -8.14
C ALA A 774 18.31 -0.83 -8.04
N ASP A 775 17.31 -0.92 -7.13
CA ASP A 775 16.43 -2.08 -7.03
C ASP A 775 15.61 -2.30 -8.30
N ARG A 776 15.07 -1.22 -8.88
CA ARG A 776 14.33 -1.34 -10.15
C ARG A 776 15.22 -1.78 -11.30
N LEU A 777 16.47 -1.32 -11.35
CA LEU A 777 17.44 -1.77 -12.37
C LEU A 777 17.82 -3.25 -12.19
N ALA A 778 17.94 -3.76 -10.98
CA ALA A 778 18.19 -5.19 -10.72
C ALA A 778 17.03 -6.06 -11.21
N GLU A 779 15.79 -5.66 -10.93
CA GLU A 779 14.59 -6.35 -11.43
C GLU A 779 14.48 -6.25 -12.97
N ALA A 780 14.73 -5.07 -13.54
CA ALA A 780 14.78 -4.89 -14.99
C ALA A 780 15.85 -5.77 -15.65
N PHE A 781 16.99 -5.99 -14.98
CA PHE A 781 18.05 -6.87 -15.46
C PHE A 781 17.61 -8.34 -15.44
N ALA A 782 16.94 -8.77 -14.37
CA ALA A 782 16.34 -10.11 -14.31
C ALA A 782 15.32 -10.34 -15.45
N GLU A 783 14.47 -9.32 -15.76
CA GLU A 783 13.50 -9.40 -16.87
C GLU A 783 14.20 -9.43 -18.22
N ALA A 784 15.18 -8.56 -18.46
CA ALA A 784 15.94 -8.51 -19.71
C ALA A 784 16.64 -9.85 -19.99
N LEU A 785 17.28 -10.47 -18.96
CA LEU A 785 17.90 -11.78 -19.11
C LEU A 785 16.86 -12.88 -19.38
N HIS A 786 15.70 -12.84 -18.71
CA HIS A 786 14.63 -13.80 -18.95
C HIS A 786 14.06 -13.67 -20.36
N HIS A 787 13.83 -12.44 -20.86
CA HIS A 787 13.41 -12.21 -22.23
C HIS A 787 14.44 -12.77 -23.26
N LYS A 788 15.73 -12.48 -23.07
CA LYS A 788 16.80 -13.03 -23.94
C LYS A 788 16.94 -14.55 -23.79
N THR A 789 16.66 -15.11 -22.62
CA THR A 789 16.60 -16.56 -22.41
C THR A 789 15.51 -17.18 -23.26
N ARG A 790 14.30 -16.65 -23.23
CA ARG A 790 13.15 -17.16 -24.02
C ARG A 790 13.37 -17.06 -25.51
N THR A 791 13.92 -15.93 -25.95
CA THR A 791 14.01 -15.62 -27.40
C THR A 791 15.30 -16.09 -28.06
N THR A 792 16.40 -16.16 -27.31
CA THR A 792 17.73 -16.33 -27.93
C THR A 792 18.55 -17.47 -27.30
N TRP A 793 18.80 -17.43 -26.00
CA TRP A 793 19.78 -18.34 -25.40
C TRP A 793 19.25 -19.74 -25.13
N TRP A 794 18.02 -19.84 -24.68
CA TRP A 794 17.30 -21.10 -24.66
C TRP A 794 16.44 -21.24 -25.90
N GLY A 795 15.78 -20.16 -26.31
CA GLY A 795 15.10 -20.07 -27.58
C GLY A 795 13.81 -20.89 -27.68
N TYR A 796 13.14 -21.11 -26.54
CA TYR A 796 11.86 -21.85 -26.53
C TYR A 796 10.66 -20.97 -26.95
N ASN A 797 10.84 -19.68 -27.11
CA ASN A 797 9.86 -18.75 -27.67
C ASN A 797 10.53 -17.66 -28.54
N PRO A 798 11.15 -18.04 -29.70
CA PRO A 798 11.95 -17.10 -30.48
C PRO A 798 11.14 -16.00 -31.18
N GLU A 799 9.85 -16.20 -31.38
CA GLU A 799 8.95 -15.24 -32.03
C GLU A 799 8.25 -14.27 -31.08
N GLU A 800 8.62 -14.28 -29.80
CA GLU A 800 8.02 -13.42 -28.78
C GLU A 800 8.17 -11.94 -29.09
N LYS A 801 7.07 -11.18 -29.05
CA LYS A 801 7.01 -9.74 -29.28
C LYS A 801 6.15 -9.06 -28.23
N LEU A 802 6.46 -9.29 -26.96
CA LEU A 802 5.73 -8.69 -25.85
C LEU A 802 6.24 -7.28 -25.56
N SER A 803 5.30 -6.37 -25.30
CA SER A 803 5.60 -5.06 -24.74
C SER A 803 6.05 -5.17 -23.28
N ASN A 804 6.68 -4.13 -22.72
CA ASN A 804 7.08 -4.13 -21.31
C ASN A 804 5.88 -4.33 -20.37
N ASP A 805 4.74 -3.73 -20.68
CA ASP A 805 3.49 -3.91 -19.93
C ASP A 805 3.00 -5.37 -19.95
N GLU A 806 3.19 -6.08 -21.05
CA GLU A 806 2.85 -7.51 -21.15
C GLU A 806 3.86 -8.40 -20.44
N LEU A 807 5.14 -8.01 -20.40
CA LEU A 807 6.17 -8.68 -19.61
C LEU A 807 5.88 -8.56 -18.11
N ILE A 808 5.52 -7.36 -17.65
CA ILE A 808 5.13 -7.10 -16.25
C ILE A 808 3.88 -7.93 -15.88
N LYS A 809 2.95 -8.14 -16.81
CA LYS A 809 1.75 -8.99 -16.64
C LYS A 809 2.01 -10.48 -16.83
N GLU A 810 3.28 -10.89 -16.93
CA GLU A 810 3.70 -12.30 -17.05
C GLU A 810 3.04 -13.08 -18.21
N LYS A 811 2.74 -12.39 -19.35
CA LYS A 811 2.11 -13.02 -20.53
C LYS A 811 3.07 -13.88 -21.35
N TYR A 812 4.27 -14.06 -20.90
CA TYR A 812 5.31 -14.87 -21.55
C TYR A 812 5.14 -16.36 -21.25
N THR A 813 5.72 -17.20 -22.10
CA THR A 813 5.81 -18.65 -21.90
C THR A 813 6.98 -18.98 -20.97
N GLY A 814 6.80 -19.97 -20.09
CA GLY A 814 7.81 -20.31 -19.09
C GLY A 814 7.69 -19.44 -17.83
N ILE A 815 8.48 -19.75 -16.81
CA ILE A 815 8.51 -19.01 -15.54
C ILE A 815 9.93 -18.85 -15.00
N ARG A 816 10.11 -17.87 -14.10
CA ARG A 816 11.38 -17.62 -13.38
C ARG A 816 11.18 -17.62 -11.86
N PRO A 817 10.79 -18.75 -11.25
CA PRO A 817 10.56 -18.82 -9.81
C PRO A 817 11.85 -18.60 -9.02
N ALA A 818 11.74 -17.91 -7.87
CA ALA A 818 12.88 -17.61 -7.03
C ALA A 818 12.78 -18.29 -5.65
N PRO A 819 13.89 -18.77 -5.07
CA PRO A 819 13.92 -19.28 -3.70
C PRO A 819 13.55 -18.19 -2.68
N GLY A 820 12.60 -18.49 -1.78
CA GLY A 820 12.00 -17.56 -0.82
C GLY A 820 10.67 -16.98 -1.26
N TYR A 821 10.19 -17.30 -2.47
CA TYR A 821 8.91 -16.87 -3.03
C TYR A 821 7.85 -17.98 -2.98
N PRO A 822 6.56 -17.66 -3.17
CA PRO A 822 5.46 -18.60 -2.92
C PRO A 822 5.55 -19.96 -3.62
N ALA A 823 6.15 -20.04 -4.81
CA ALA A 823 6.32 -21.31 -5.55
C ALA A 823 7.56 -22.12 -5.10
N CYS A 824 8.55 -21.46 -4.50
CA CYS A 824 9.79 -22.06 -4.00
C CYS A 824 10.14 -21.43 -2.63
N PRO A 825 9.37 -21.71 -1.56
CA PRO A 825 9.47 -20.94 -0.32
C PRO A 825 10.76 -21.18 0.48
N ASP A 826 11.48 -22.28 0.23
CA ASP A 826 12.74 -22.57 0.94
C ASP A 826 13.90 -21.71 0.41
N HIS A 827 14.38 -20.81 1.25
CA HIS A 827 15.56 -19.99 0.95
C HIS A 827 16.84 -20.82 0.78
N THR A 828 16.93 -22.02 1.35
CA THR A 828 18.15 -22.84 1.29
C THR A 828 18.46 -23.37 -0.10
N GLU A 829 17.51 -23.33 -1.03
CA GLU A 829 17.76 -23.63 -2.45
C GLU A 829 18.73 -22.60 -3.10
N LYS A 830 18.93 -21.44 -2.50
CA LYS A 830 19.96 -20.48 -2.94
C LYS A 830 21.36 -21.05 -2.87
N TYR A 831 21.66 -21.95 -1.93
CA TYR A 831 22.98 -22.60 -1.88
C TYR A 831 23.28 -23.38 -3.16
N HIS A 832 22.30 -24.14 -3.66
CA HIS A 832 22.45 -24.88 -4.91
C HIS A 832 22.58 -23.97 -6.11
N LEU A 833 21.76 -22.93 -6.19
CA LEU A 833 21.78 -21.91 -7.24
C LEU A 833 23.14 -21.20 -7.27
N PHE A 834 23.63 -20.75 -6.12
CA PHE A 834 24.91 -20.06 -5.99
C PHE A 834 26.10 -20.95 -6.37
N SER A 835 26.05 -22.22 -5.97
CA SER A 835 27.08 -23.20 -6.36
C SER A 835 27.08 -23.49 -7.85
N LEU A 836 25.89 -23.74 -8.45
CA LEU A 836 25.77 -24.07 -9.88
C LEU A 836 26.23 -22.92 -10.78
N LEU A 837 25.94 -21.68 -10.40
CA LEU A 837 26.32 -20.47 -11.16
C LEU A 837 27.66 -19.87 -10.75
N SER A 838 28.28 -20.35 -9.65
CA SER A 838 29.43 -19.68 -9.02
C SER A 838 29.14 -18.19 -8.78
N VAL A 839 27.97 -17.89 -8.19
CA VAL A 839 27.40 -16.52 -8.15
C VAL A 839 28.36 -15.54 -7.52
N THR A 840 28.94 -15.87 -6.36
CA THR A 840 29.84 -14.93 -5.64
C THR A 840 31.05 -14.56 -6.47
N GLU A 841 31.67 -15.53 -7.13
CA GLU A 841 32.84 -15.29 -7.98
C GLU A 841 32.51 -14.52 -9.27
N GLN A 842 31.32 -14.79 -9.82
CA GLN A 842 30.93 -14.21 -11.12
C GLN A 842 30.29 -12.83 -10.98
N THR A 843 29.62 -12.53 -9.89
CA THR A 843 28.82 -11.31 -9.75
C THR A 843 29.19 -10.44 -8.55
N GLY A 844 29.88 -11.00 -7.56
CA GLY A 844 30.16 -10.33 -6.28
C GLY A 844 28.96 -10.35 -5.30
N ILE A 845 27.90 -11.12 -5.59
CA ILE A 845 26.76 -11.26 -4.65
C ILE A 845 27.16 -12.21 -3.53
N GLU A 846 26.92 -11.80 -2.28
CA GLU A 846 27.10 -12.63 -1.11
C GLU A 846 25.76 -12.95 -0.45
N LEU A 847 25.68 -14.08 0.25
CA LEU A 847 24.52 -14.45 1.06
C LEU A 847 24.77 -14.12 2.53
N THR A 848 23.82 -13.47 3.15
CA THR A 848 23.81 -13.28 4.62
C THR A 848 23.47 -14.59 5.34
N GLU A 849 23.58 -14.61 6.66
CA GLU A 849 23.20 -15.78 7.48
C GLU A 849 21.74 -16.22 7.30
N ASN A 850 20.84 -15.28 6.94
CA ASN A 850 19.44 -15.54 6.66
C ASN A 850 19.16 -15.67 5.15
N LEU A 851 20.22 -15.84 4.35
CA LEU A 851 20.16 -16.03 2.90
C LEU A 851 19.50 -14.85 2.15
N ALA A 852 19.58 -13.63 2.69
CA ALA A 852 19.41 -12.42 1.91
C ALA A 852 20.65 -12.19 1.04
N MET A 853 20.47 -11.62 -0.12
CA MET A 853 21.57 -11.26 -1.04
C MET A 853 22.12 -9.88 -0.70
N TYR A 854 23.43 -9.73 -0.74
CA TYR A 854 24.13 -8.46 -0.63
C TYR A 854 25.02 -8.25 -1.86
N PRO A 855 24.93 -7.12 -2.58
CA PRO A 855 24.08 -5.93 -2.34
C PRO A 855 22.57 -6.23 -2.33
N ALA A 856 21.79 -5.33 -1.68
CA ALA A 856 20.33 -5.48 -1.62
C ALA A 856 19.69 -5.49 -3.02
N SER A 857 20.20 -4.66 -3.94
CA SER A 857 19.77 -4.60 -5.35
C SER A 857 20.28 -5.81 -6.14
N SER A 858 19.84 -7.00 -5.74
CA SER A 858 20.20 -8.30 -6.36
C SER A 858 18.97 -9.20 -6.51
N VAL A 859 18.90 -9.96 -7.60
CA VAL A 859 17.81 -10.89 -7.90
C VAL A 859 18.40 -12.21 -8.37
N CYS A 860 17.84 -13.36 -7.93
CA CYS A 860 18.21 -14.67 -8.44
C CYS A 860 16.98 -15.58 -8.57
N GLY A 861 17.06 -16.58 -9.44
CA GLY A 861 15.96 -17.53 -9.62
C GLY A 861 16.30 -18.63 -10.62
N TRP A 862 15.32 -19.51 -10.81
CA TRP A 862 15.35 -20.60 -11.78
C TRP A 862 14.66 -20.19 -13.05
N TYR A 863 14.97 -20.85 -14.19
CA TYR A 863 14.21 -20.77 -15.43
C TYR A 863 13.61 -22.15 -15.74
N ILE A 864 12.30 -22.17 -15.97
CA ILE A 864 11.57 -23.37 -16.38
C ILE A 864 10.83 -23.05 -17.67
N ALA A 865 11.12 -23.81 -18.74
CA ALA A 865 10.71 -23.47 -20.12
C ALA A 865 9.38 -24.07 -20.57
N HIS A 866 8.78 -24.99 -19.78
CA HIS A 866 7.59 -25.72 -20.22
C HIS A 866 6.40 -24.77 -20.44
N PRO A 867 5.64 -24.85 -21.57
CA PRO A 867 4.55 -23.94 -21.88
C PRO A 867 3.38 -23.93 -20.86
N GLN A 868 3.19 -25.04 -20.13
CA GLN A 868 2.17 -25.13 -19.09
C GLN A 868 2.70 -24.74 -17.71
N SER A 869 3.97 -24.32 -17.62
CA SER A 869 4.49 -23.83 -16.35
C SER A 869 3.78 -22.50 -15.98
N GLN A 870 3.46 -22.36 -14.71
CA GLN A 870 2.75 -21.19 -14.20
C GLN A 870 3.23 -20.87 -12.78
N TYR A 871 3.10 -19.64 -12.38
CA TYR A 871 3.33 -19.24 -10.99
C TYR A 871 2.19 -19.74 -10.10
N PHE A 872 2.53 -20.18 -8.91
CA PHE A 872 1.57 -20.65 -7.91
C PHE A 872 2.16 -20.50 -6.50
N GLY A 873 1.31 -20.48 -5.48
CA GLY A 873 1.76 -20.60 -4.09
C GLY A 873 1.65 -22.04 -3.60
N VAL A 874 2.70 -22.56 -2.98
CA VAL A 874 2.66 -23.87 -2.29
C VAL A 874 1.62 -23.83 -1.17
N GLY A 875 1.51 -22.68 -0.48
CA GLY A 875 0.59 -22.53 0.64
C GLY A 875 1.06 -23.30 1.88
N LYS A 876 0.11 -23.79 2.69
CA LYS A 876 0.42 -24.58 3.89
C LYS A 876 0.69 -26.03 3.54
N ILE A 877 1.67 -26.62 4.21
CA ILE A 877 2.02 -28.03 4.12
C ILE A 877 1.85 -28.73 5.47
N GLN A 878 1.63 -30.02 5.43
CA GLN A 878 1.49 -30.87 6.60
C GLN A 878 2.84 -31.43 7.06
N ARG A 879 2.84 -32.00 8.26
CA ARG A 879 4.01 -32.59 8.89
C ARG A 879 4.64 -33.71 8.05
N ASP A 880 3.83 -34.51 7.38
CA ASP A 880 4.27 -35.63 6.53
C ASP A 880 5.15 -35.16 5.36
N GLN A 881 4.76 -34.07 4.69
CA GLN A 881 5.60 -33.49 3.62
C GLN A 881 6.86 -32.81 4.18
N LEU A 882 6.78 -32.16 5.33
CA LEU A 882 7.96 -31.59 5.97
C LEU A 882 9.01 -32.64 6.31
N GLU A 883 8.60 -33.79 6.84
CA GLU A 883 9.48 -34.88 7.19
C GLU A 883 10.11 -35.53 5.93
N ASP A 884 9.30 -35.72 4.88
CA ASP A 884 9.79 -36.19 3.59
C ASP A 884 10.79 -35.18 2.98
N TYR A 885 10.47 -33.91 2.99
CA TYR A 885 11.33 -32.83 2.47
C TYR A 885 12.67 -32.76 3.21
N ALA A 886 12.66 -32.80 4.54
CA ALA A 886 13.86 -32.82 5.35
C ALA A 886 14.74 -34.06 5.03
N SER A 887 14.12 -35.22 4.84
CA SER A 887 14.80 -36.47 4.44
C SER A 887 15.41 -36.34 3.04
N ARG A 888 14.67 -35.84 2.04
CA ARG A 888 15.16 -35.65 0.67
C ARG A 888 16.36 -34.72 0.62
N LYS A 889 16.35 -33.63 1.42
CA LYS A 889 17.46 -32.68 1.51
C LYS A 889 18.60 -33.13 2.43
N ASN A 890 18.49 -34.29 3.08
CA ASN A 890 19.43 -34.68 4.12
C ASN A 890 19.65 -33.60 5.19
N MET A 891 18.56 -32.91 5.57
CA MET A 891 18.54 -31.79 6.49
C MET A 891 17.87 -32.20 7.81
N PRO A 892 18.40 -31.77 8.98
CA PRO A 892 17.70 -32.00 10.24
C PRO A 892 16.29 -31.38 10.21
N LEU A 893 15.30 -32.11 10.70
CA LEU A 893 13.90 -31.73 10.68
C LEU A 893 13.66 -30.34 11.30
N GLN A 894 14.34 -30.04 12.40
CA GLN A 894 14.26 -28.73 13.07
C GLN A 894 14.74 -27.57 12.18
N VAL A 895 15.73 -27.83 11.31
CA VAL A 895 16.23 -26.83 10.36
C VAL A 895 15.21 -26.61 9.25
N ALA A 896 14.61 -27.69 8.72
CA ALA A 896 13.52 -27.60 7.76
C ALA A 896 12.30 -26.85 8.33
N GLU A 897 11.92 -27.15 9.59
CA GLU A 897 10.87 -26.43 10.29
C GLU A 897 11.16 -24.91 10.40
N ARG A 898 12.40 -24.54 10.69
CA ARG A 898 12.79 -23.12 10.78
C ARG A 898 12.57 -22.40 9.45
N TRP A 899 13.04 -22.97 8.34
CA TRP A 899 12.98 -22.34 7.03
C TRP A 899 11.55 -22.33 6.42
N LEU A 900 10.77 -23.37 6.71
CA LEU A 900 9.42 -23.54 6.17
C LEU A 900 8.31 -23.14 7.16
N ARG A 901 8.67 -22.56 8.30
CA ARG A 901 7.72 -22.15 9.35
C ARG A 901 6.50 -21.38 8.85
N PRO A 902 6.62 -20.43 7.91
CA PRO A 902 5.47 -19.73 7.35
C PRO A 902 4.54 -20.64 6.54
N ASN A 903 5.04 -21.78 6.05
CA ASN A 903 4.31 -22.75 5.25
C ASN A 903 3.77 -23.92 6.08
N LEU A 904 4.08 -24.02 7.37
CA LEU A 904 3.53 -25.06 8.24
C LEU A 904 2.14 -24.67 8.74
N GLU A 905 1.24 -25.68 8.84
CA GLU A 905 -0.09 -25.52 9.41
C GLU A 905 -0.07 -25.39 10.93
#